data_38a554862a74e0a1640bf59791320a59
#
_entry.id   38a554862a74e0a1640bf59791320a59
#
_cell.length_a   1.000
_cell.length_b   1.000
_cell.length_c   1.000
_cell.angle_alpha   90.00
_cell.angle_beta   90.00
_cell.angle_gamma   90.00
#
_symmetry.space_group_name_H-M   'P 1'
#
loop_
_entity.id
_entity.type
_entity.pdbx_description
1 polymer ?
#
loop_
_entity_poly.entity_id
_entity_poly.type
_entity_poly.pdbx_seq_one_letter_code
_entity_poly.pdbx_strand_id
1 'polypeptide(L)'
;MKPFVTQVWPQFTADQQFCAAFGSVLVDRVELYRTKRQVVICLRSAEPLDQALCGRLCASLSEVFAGYELQIRSYFAYQSITPESVRLMLEELKQRGMPVNGFLDKAQPVTFGEDGITIHVNAGRQILESVELPRVLAELIQERTGALPIVRLADTGNTRTEEEFEQYLQEKAPVVKFEAKETPPDFTIEGLALTNKPVKLFYGKTFKPTDIRHLNDLGDGGKVTVWGDVFATEVKGSRRKIYFTSITDYSGSVNLKVLGDEDADMSKWEGLKPGTTLIVRGNYMYDKYEHDFVILPYDVLQVEREQRQDTAPEGQKRVELHLHTKSSSMDGFNDPGKIVRLAHRMGHRAVAITDHGVCQGYPEAMLATDAIHETDPNFKLIYGCEAYFVDDMIPAVYGAAQMPLSGSFVVFDTETTGLDANTERLTEIGAVYVENGKINEEKKFCTFVNPGKPIPQKVVDLTGINDAMVADAPTPEEAIRAFKEFCGDNILVAHNAHSFDMLFIRKAGEKAGISWDENTYIDTLPMGQALFPGLRNYKLDTINKHLEIPPFNHHRAVDDAMALARIFEVMLTDLEEKDIHAVEAINTGLGGNKEVLKKKYYHLIILVQNQVGLKNLYRIVSAAHTQYFFKKPRVPRSLLNQYREGLLLSPACEAGELYRAIVAGQPYEQLLRIADYYDYLEVQPLGNNEFMVRNGQVDSIEAIKNFNRTVIQLGEDLHKPVVATGDSHFQEPEDWIYRAVLQAGNGFKDADNQAPLYFRTTPDMLEDFSYLPQEKAYEIVVTNPNKIAATIDNNLRAIPKGTYPPSIPGAEQELRDDTWKHAARDYGAPLPDVLQKRLKKELDSICGHGYAVLYVIAVRLVAYSNAGGYQVGSRGSVGSSAVAHFSGISEVNSMPPHYLCPNCKHSEWINDGVHFDGFDLPDK
;
A
#
# COMPACT_ATOMS: atom_id res chain seq x y z
N MET A 1 16.68 29.22 -24.96
CA MET A 1 17.96 28.59 -25.33
C MET A 1 19.00 29.65 -25.62
N LYS A 2 20.18 29.54 -25.04
CA LYS A 2 21.29 30.49 -25.25
C LYS A 2 22.52 29.74 -25.80
N PRO A 3 23.31 30.34 -26.71
CA PRO A 3 24.52 29.72 -27.22
C PRO A 3 25.49 29.40 -26.09
N PHE A 4 26.00 28.15 -26.07
CA PHE A 4 26.82 27.64 -24.98
C PHE A 4 28.11 28.47 -24.81
N VAL A 5 28.93 28.56 -25.88
CA VAL A 5 30.25 29.21 -25.83
C VAL A 5 30.13 30.73 -25.77
N THR A 6 29.22 31.35 -26.50
CA THR A 6 29.23 32.82 -26.66
C THR A 6 28.41 33.56 -25.60
N GLN A 7 27.43 32.93 -24.99
CA GLN A 7 26.52 33.59 -24.05
C GLN A 7 26.45 33.02 -22.65
N VAL A 8 26.75 31.71 -22.48
CA VAL A 8 26.62 31.07 -21.16
C VAL A 8 27.96 30.88 -20.48
N TRP A 9 28.93 30.31 -21.18
CA TRP A 9 30.29 30.11 -20.67
C TRP A 9 31.36 30.64 -21.64
N PRO A 10 31.53 31.97 -21.79
CA PRO A 10 32.44 32.57 -22.74
C PRO A 10 33.92 32.27 -22.46
N GLN A 11 34.28 31.78 -21.27
CA GLN A 11 35.64 31.35 -20.94
C GLN A 11 36.15 30.23 -21.84
N PHE A 12 35.29 29.46 -22.48
CA PHE A 12 35.69 28.40 -23.41
C PHE A 12 35.99 28.91 -24.82
N THR A 13 35.83 30.20 -25.11
CA THR A 13 36.17 30.77 -26.43
C THR A 13 37.66 30.69 -26.78
N ALA A 14 38.51 30.56 -25.77
CA ALA A 14 39.96 30.43 -25.97
C ALA A 14 40.42 28.99 -26.36
N ASP A 15 39.57 27.97 -26.13
CA ASP A 15 39.85 26.56 -26.47
C ASP A 15 39.25 26.22 -27.84
N GLN A 16 40.11 26.08 -28.84
CA GLN A 16 39.71 25.79 -30.22
C GLN A 16 38.91 24.45 -30.33
N GLN A 17 39.26 23.44 -29.54
CA GLN A 17 38.53 22.16 -29.51
C GLN A 17 37.13 22.31 -28.94
N PHE A 18 36.99 23.04 -27.86
CA PHE A 18 35.66 23.35 -27.29
C PHE A 18 34.85 24.22 -28.24
N CYS A 19 35.44 25.23 -28.86
CA CYS A 19 34.73 26.07 -29.83
C CYS A 19 34.25 25.26 -31.06
N ALA A 20 35.02 24.33 -31.53
CA ALA A 20 34.65 23.47 -32.66
C ALA A 20 33.48 22.53 -32.28
N ALA A 21 33.52 21.93 -31.08
CA ALA A 21 32.51 20.97 -30.64
C ALA A 21 31.25 21.62 -30.09
N PHE A 22 31.34 22.74 -29.38
CA PHE A 22 30.24 23.37 -28.66
C PHE A 22 29.82 24.74 -29.26
N GLY A 23 30.42 25.18 -30.36
CA GLY A 23 30.14 26.50 -30.97
C GLY A 23 28.70 26.67 -31.44
N SER A 24 28.08 25.62 -31.94
CA SER A 24 26.69 25.57 -32.37
C SER A 24 25.72 25.04 -31.29
N VAL A 25 26.24 24.64 -30.13
CA VAL A 25 25.45 24.05 -29.05
C VAL A 25 24.72 25.13 -28.28
N LEU A 26 23.46 24.88 -27.96
CA LEU A 26 22.59 25.72 -27.16
C LEU A 26 22.39 25.12 -25.77
N VAL A 27 22.46 25.96 -24.74
CA VAL A 27 22.00 25.57 -23.39
C VAL A 27 20.48 25.73 -23.35
N ASP A 28 19.81 24.62 -23.17
CA ASP A 28 18.37 24.59 -23.03
C ASP A 28 17.95 25.01 -21.62
N ARG A 29 18.47 24.29 -20.61
CA ARG A 29 18.24 24.61 -19.20
C ARG A 29 19.36 23.99 -18.34
N VAL A 30 19.42 24.46 -17.09
CA VAL A 30 20.27 23.89 -16.04
C VAL A 30 19.37 23.51 -14.89
N GLU A 31 19.36 22.23 -14.53
CA GLU A 31 18.52 21.68 -13.46
C GLU A 31 19.37 21.51 -12.20
N LEU A 32 18.93 22.07 -11.07
CA LEU A 32 19.61 21.99 -9.80
C LEU A 32 18.83 21.12 -8.82
N TYR A 33 19.36 19.94 -8.52
CA TYR A 33 18.81 19.02 -7.54
C TYR A 33 19.51 19.18 -6.18
N ARG A 34 19.02 20.10 -5.35
CA ARG A 34 19.65 20.47 -4.07
C ARG A 34 19.78 19.30 -3.09
N THR A 35 18.78 18.44 -2.99
CA THR A 35 18.79 17.28 -2.10
C THR A 35 19.78 16.20 -2.52
N LYS A 36 19.99 16.02 -3.83
CA LYS A 36 20.95 15.06 -4.40
C LYS A 36 22.33 15.66 -4.62
N ARG A 37 22.50 16.97 -4.35
CA ARG A 37 23.71 17.72 -4.69
C ARG A 37 24.18 17.47 -6.13
N GLN A 38 23.23 17.52 -7.08
CA GLN A 38 23.51 17.25 -8.49
C GLN A 38 23.05 18.43 -9.35
N VAL A 39 23.85 18.75 -10.35
CA VAL A 39 23.52 19.73 -11.40
C VAL A 39 23.48 19.02 -12.74
N VAL A 40 22.38 19.14 -13.45
CA VAL A 40 22.24 18.59 -14.81
C VAL A 40 22.18 19.73 -15.80
N ILE A 41 23.14 19.76 -16.69
CA ILE A 41 23.21 20.76 -17.78
C ILE A 41 22.64 20.14 -19.05
N CYS A 42 21.51 20.68 -19.51
CA CYS A 42 20.79 20.22 -20.69
C CYS A 42 21.26 21.03 -21.91
N LEU A 43 21.94 20.37 -22.83
CA LEU A 43 22.48 20.96 -24.04
C LEU A 43 21.71 20.48 -25.27
N ARG A 44 21.51 21.35 -26.25
CA ARG A 44 20.91 21.03 -27.55
C ARG A 44 21.92 21.27 -28.65
N SER A 45 22.19 20.25 -29.46
CA SER A 45 23.15 20.27 -30.57
C SER A 45 22.52 19.73 -31.86
N ALA A 46 23.12 19.99 -33.00
CA ALA A 46 22.69 19.41 -34.28
C ALA A 46 23.20 17.98 -34.50
N GLU A 47 24.26 17.58 -33.78
CA GLU A 47 24.89 16.26 -33.86
C GLU A 47 25.18 15.74 -32.47
N PRO A 48 25.34 14.40 -32.26
CA PRO A 48 25.76 13.83 -31.00
C PRO A 48 27.03 14.43 -30.47
N LEU A 49 27.07 14.81 -29.20
CA LEU A 49 28.28 15.32 -28.56
C LEU A 49 29.20 14.16 -28.12
N ASP A 50 30.50 14.31 -28.36
CA ASP A 50 31.51 13.35 -27.93
C ASP A 50 31.53 13.21 -26.39
N GLN A 51 31.45 11.99 -25.89
CA GLN A 51 31.43 11.71 -24.44
C GLN A 51 32.75 12.13 -23.75
N ALA A 52 33.89 12.00 -24.41
CA ALA A 52 35.17 12.44 -23.83
C ALA A 52 35.23 13.97 -23.67
N LEU A 53 34.67 14.70 -24.63
CA LEU A 53 34.55 16.16 -24.56
C LEU A 53 33.52 16.59 -23.51
N CYS A 54 32.42 15.87 -23.37
CA CYS A 54 31.47 16.10 -22.29
C CYS A 54 32.08 15.85 -20.90
N GLY A 55 32.90 14.81 -20.75
CA GLY A 55 33.68 14.56 -19.53
C GLY A 55 34.65 15.68 -19.18
N ARG A 56 35.38 16.19 -20.16
CA ARG A 56 36.26 17.36 -20.00
C ARG A 56 35.49 18.62 -19.62
N LEU A 57 34.31 18.81 -20.19
CA LEU A 57 33.42 19.92 -19.83
C LEU A 57 32.96 19.83 -18.40
N CYS A 58 32.52 18.63 -17.93
CA CYS A 58 32.16 18.40 -16.52
C CYS A 58 33.34 18.76 -15.59
N ALA A 59 34.55 18.31 -15.92
CA ALA A 59 35.73 18.61 -15.13
C ALA A 59 36.03 20.12 -15.08
N SER A 60 35.88 20.81 -16.21
CA SER A 60 36.15 22.25 -16.30
C SER A 60 35.08 23.11 -15.61
N LEU A 61 33.87 22.61 -15.46
CA LEU A 61 32.75 23.30 -14.77
C LEU A 61 32.63 22.89 -13.30
N SER A 62 33.37 21.89 -12.83
CA SER A 62 33.31 21.42 -11.44
C SER A 62 33.66 22.49 -10.41
N GLU A 63 34.56 23.42 -10.75
CA GLU A 63 34.90 24.56 -9.89
C GLU A 63 33.75 25.56 -9.79
N VAL A 64 32.98 25.74 -10.86
CA VAL A 64 31.84 26.67 -10.89
C VAL A 64 30.67 26.13 -10.04
N PHE A 65 30.52 24.82 -9.98
CA PHE A 65 29.46 24.13 -9.21
C PHE A 65 30.07 23.34 -8.05
N ALA A 66 31.01 23.94 -7.33
CA ALA A 66 31.70 23.29 -6.21
C ALA A 66 30.72 22.65 -5.21
N GLY A 67 30.90 21.35 -4.90
CA GLY A 67 30.06 20.58 -3.99
C GLY A 67 28.84 19.94 -4.62
N TYR A 68 28.71 20.00 -5.95
CA TYR A 68 27.67 19.31 -6.72
C TYR A 68 28.26 18.34 -7.72
N GLU A 69 27.62 17.21 -7.93
CA GLU A 69 27.91 16.30 -9.02
C GLU A 69 27.35 16.85 -10.33
N LEU A 70 28.18 16.96 -11.37
CA LEU A 70 27.79 17.50 -12.66
C LEU A 70 27.44 16.39 -13.64
N GLN A 71 26.30 16.51 -14.30
CA GLN A 71 25.86 15.64 -15.37
C GLN A 71 25.52 16.49 -16.61
N ILE A 72 25.96 16.07 -17.78
CA ILE A 72 25.56 16.67 -19.05
C ILE A 72 24.54 15.76 -19.72
N ARG A 73 23.41 16.34 -20.13
CA ARG A 73 22.44 15.71 -21.02
C ARG A 73 22.44 16.45 -22.35
N SER A 74 22.88 15.78 -23.40
CA SER A 74 22.84 16.33 -24.73
C SER A 74 21.55 15.90 -25.45
N TYR A 75 20.87 16.88 -26.05
CA TYR A 75 19.75 16.69 -26.94
C TYR A 75 20.15 17.13 -28.34
N PHE A 76 19.95 16.28 -29.32
CA PHE A 76 20.24 16.62 -30.71
C PHE A 76 18.99 16.40 -31.57
N ALA A 77 18.76 17.29 -32.52
CA ALA A 77 17.69 17.20 -33.48
C ALA A 77 18.14 16.34 -34.67
N TYR A 78 17.48 15.20 -34.87
CA TYR A 78 17.72 14.42 -36.06
C TYR A 78 17.02 15.08 -37.25
N GLN A 79 17.78 15.34 -38.33
CA GLN A 79 17.19 15.77 -39.59
C GLN A 79 16.46 14.65 -40.30
N SER A 80 16.79 13.38 -40.03
CA SER A 80 16.09 12.16 -40.43
C SER A 80 16.24 11.09 -39.38
N ILE A 81 15.18 10.29 -39.19
CA ILE A 81 15.21 9.14 -38.28
C ILE A 81 15.98 8.03 -38.98
N THR A 82 17.03 7.52 -38.34
CA THR A 82 17.84 6.40 -38.84
C THR A 82 17.83 5.26 -37.85
N PRO A 83 18.15 4.00 -38.25
CA PRO A 83 18.26 2.89 -37.30
C PRO A 83 19.20 3.21 -36.12
N GLU A 84 20.29 3.91 -36.38
CA GLU A 84 21.27 4.31 -35.37
C GLU A 84 20.68 5.33 -34.39
N SER A 85 19.93 6.31 -34.90
CA SER A 85 19.26 7.28 -34.04
C SER A 85 18.22 6.65 -33.13
N VAL A 86 17.47 5.67 -33.61
CA VAL A 86 16.50 4.91 -32.79
C VAL A 86 17.23 4.11 -31.73
N ARG A 87 18.37 3.50 -32.04
CA ARG A 87 19.18 2.76 -31.08
C ARG A 87 19.71 3.66 -29.96
N LEU A 88 20.18 4.85 -30.30
CA LEU A 88 20.63 5.83 -29.30
C LEU A 88 19.48 6.29 -28.39
N MET A 89 18.26 6.44 -28.93
CA MET A 89 17.09 6.77 -28.12
C MET A 89 16.67 5.61 -27.20
N LEU A 90 16.80 4.37 -27.63
CA LEU A 90 16.57 3.19 -26.78
C LEU A 90 17.58 3.13 -25.62
N GLU A 91 18.85 3.42 -25.87
CA GLU A 91 19.85 3.55 -24.79
C GLU A 91 19.54 4.71 -23.85
N GLU A 92 19.05 5.83 -24.36
CA GLU A 92 18.62 6.95 -23.54
C GLU A 92 17.44 6.57 -22.63
N LEU A 93 16.45 5.84 -23.13
CA LEU A 93 15.31 5.35 -22.34
C LEU A 93 15.77 4.39 -21.25
N LYS A 94 16.74 3.52 -21.53
CA LYS A 94 17.38 2.65 -20.55
C LYS A 94 18.07 3.45 -19.44
N GLN A 95 18.85 4.47 -19.81
CA GLN A 95 19.51 5.36 -18.84
C GLN A 95 18.54 6.19 -18.01
N ARG A 96 17.35 6.48 -18.54
CA ARG A 96 16.26 7.14 -17.81
C ARG A 96 15.53 6.21 -16.83
N GLY A 97 15.95 4.93 -16.75
CA GLY A 97 15.42 3.94 -15.82
C GLY A 97 14.19 3.18 -16.32
N MET A 98 14.01 3.11 -17.66
CA MET A 98 12.96 2.27 -18.23
C MET A 98 13.30 0.78 -17.98
N PRO A 99 12.41 -0.02 -17.42
CA PRO A 99 12.69 -1.41 -17.07
C PRO A 99 12.67 -2.29 -18.32
N VAL A 100 13.76 -2.31 -19.06
CA VAL A 100 13.92 -3.10 -20.30
C VAL A 100 14.67 -4.43 -20.09
N ASN A 101 15.09 -4.74 -18.87
CA ASN A 101 15.64 -6.02 -18.38
C ASN A 101 16.66 -6.69 -19.34
N GLY A 102 17.51 -5.91 -19.99
CA GLY A 102 18.52 -6.45 -20.91
C GLY A 102 18.00 -6.88 -22.28
N PHE A 103 16.70 -6.84 -22.56
CA PHE A 103 16.14 -7.22 -23.86
C PHE A 103 16.63 -6.35 -25.02
N LEU A 104 17.13 -5.17 -24.72
CA LEU A 104 17.70 -4.21 -25.69
C LEU A 104 19.25 -4.14 -25.66
N ASP A 105 19.94 -4.99 -24.87
CA ASP A 105 21.40 -4.92 -24.71
C ASP A 105 22.15 -5.37 -25.97
N LYS A 106 21.53 -6.17 -26.81
CA LYS A 106 22.09 -6.55 -28.13
C LYS A 106 21.51 -5.62 -29.20
N ALA A 107 22.35 -5.23 -30.17
CA ALA A 107 21.92 -4.40 -31.29
C ALA A 107 20.77 -5.07 -32.03
N GLN A 108 19.56 -4.51 -31.85
CA GLN A 108 18.36 -5.03 -32.49
C GLN A 108 18.20 -4.41 -33.87
N PRO A 109 17.85 -5.18 -34.91
CA PRO A 109 17.53 -4.63 -36.22
C PRO A 109 16.33 -3.70 -36.11
N VAL A 110 16.44 -2.51 -36.65
CA VAL A 110 15.36 -1.54 -36.75
C VAL A 110 15.01 -1.40 -38.25
N THR A 111 13.75 -1.67 -38.58
CA THR A 111 13.27 -1.52 -39.98
C THR A 111 12.25 -0.40 -40.06
N PHE A 112 12.29 0.34 -41.19
CA PHE A 112 11.38 1.44 -41.49
C PHE A 112 10.41 0.98 -42.58
N GLY A 113 9.11 1.12 -42.28
CA GLY A 113 8.02 0.91 -43.25
C GLY A 113 7.34 2.22 -43.61
N GLU A 114 6.43 2.16 -44.59
CA GLU A 114 5.66 3.35 -45.00
C GLU A 114 4.86 3.95 -43.86
N ASP A 115 4.43 3.11 -42.87
CA ASP A 115 3.57 3.49 -41.76
C ASP A 115 4.27 3.59 -40.41
N GLY A 116 5.59 3.39 -40.29
CA GLY A 116 6.27 3.47 -38.99
C GLY A 116 7.57 2.71 -38.87
N ILE A 117 7.98 2.53 -37.62
CA ILE A 117 9.25 1.94 -37.22
C ILE A 117 8.96 0.60 -36.55
N THR A 118 9.68 -0.45 -36.97
CA THR A 118 9.60 -1.78 -36.32
C THR A 118 10.94 -2.11 -35.68
N ILE A 119 10.93 -2.41 -34.40
CA ILE A 119 12.09 -2.87 -33.64
C ILE A 119 11.97 -4.38 -33.48
N HIS A 120 12.95 -5.10 -33.93
CA HIS A 120 12.98 -6.55 -33.85
C HIS A 120 13.69 -6.98 -32.56
N VAL A 121 12.97 -7.66 -31.67
CA VAL A 121 13.46 -8.14 -30.39
C VAL A 121 13.60 -9.66 -30.39
N ASN A 122 14.66 -10.18 -29.79
CA ASN A 122 14.90 -11.63 -29.75
C ASN A 122 14.05 -12.33 -28.68
N ALA A 123 13.64 -11.59 -27.65
CA ALA A 123 12.79 -12.07 -26.55
C ALA A 123 12.15 -10.87 -25.84
N GLY A 124 11.17 -11.14 -25.00
CA GLY A 124 10.60 -10.15 -24.09
C GLY A 124 9.65 -9.12 -24.73
N ARG A 125 9.13 -9.37 -25.93
CA ARG A 125 8.20 -8.48 -26.61
C ARG A 125 7.02 -8.09 -25.73
N GLN A 126 6.34 -9.06 -25.11
CA GLN A 126 5.19 -8.79 -24.24
C GLN A 126 5.54 -7.93 -23.03
N ILE A 127 6.75 -8.10 -22.48
CA ILE A 127 7.25 -7.29 -21.36
C ILE A 127 7.49 -5.86 -21.83
N LEU A 128 8.15 -5.69 -22.96
CA LEU A 128 8.42 -4.36 -23.56
C LEU A 128 7.14 -3.63 -23.98
N GLU A 129 6.12 -4.36 -24.43
CA GLU A 129 4.78 -3.83 -24.68
C GLU A 129 4.05 -3.44 -23.38
N SER A 130 4.20 -4.23 -22.32
CA SER A 130 3.57 -3.94 -21.02
C SER A 130 4.13 -2.70 -20.33
N VAL A 131 5.40 -2.37 -20.58
CA VAL A 131 6.02 -1.12 -20.10
C VAL A 131 5.85 0.02 -21.10
N GLU A 132 4.97 -0.14 -22.09
CA GLU A 132 4.62 0.85 -23.10
C GLU A 132 5.82 1.39 -23.90
N LEU A 133 6.89 0.58 -24.08
CA LEU A 133 8.09 1.01 -24.82
C LEU A 133 7.78 1.62 -26.20
N PRO A 134 6.87 1.03 -27.03
CA PRO A 134 6.54 1.62 -28.32
C PRO A 134 6.01 3.05 -28.22
N ARG A 135 5.13 3.31 -27.25
CA ARG A 135 4.56 4.64 -27.03
C ARG A 135 5.61 5.65 -26.55
N VAL A 136 6.36 5.26 -25.52
CA VAL A 136 7.38 6.14 -24.93
C VAL A 136 8.49 6.47 -25.93
N LEU A 137 8.88 5.51 -26.76
CA LEU A 137 9.85 5.76 -27.83
C LEU A 137 9.26 6.66 -28.92
N ALA A 138 7.99 6.48 -29.31
CA ALA A 138 7.35 7.37 -30.29
C ALA A 138 7.26 8.81 -29.77
N GLU A 139 6.93 9.01 -28.50
CA GLU A 139 6.92 10.31 -27.84
C GLU A 139 8.33 10.95 -27.80
N LEU A 140 9.37 10.16 -27.52
CA LEU A 140 10.76 10.63 -27.55
C LEU A 140 11.19 11.03 -28.97
N ILE A 141 10.80 10.25 -29.96
CA ILE A 141 11.06 10.60 -31.38
C ILE A 141 10.34 11.88 -31.74
N GLN A 142 9.09 12.06 -31.31
CA GLN A 142 8.34 13.30 -31.55
C GLN A 142 9.01 14.50 -30.89
N GLU A 143 9.47 14.34 -29.65
CA GLU A 143 10.21 15.40 -28.94
C GLU A 143 11.47 15.84 -29.72
N ARG A 144 12.15 14.89 -30.37
CA ARG A 144 13.41 15.12 -31.09
C ARG A 144 13.26 15.60 -32.53
N THR A 145 12.24 15.15 -33.22
CA THR A 145 12.09 15.33 -34.67
C THR A 145 10.84 16.09 -35.07
N GLY A 146 9.89 16.26 -34.16
CA GLY A 146 8.57 16.79 -34.44
C GLY A 146 7.62 15.82 -35.15
N ALA A 147 8.06 14.61 -35.52
CA ALA A 147 7.26 13.58 -36.16
C ALA A 147 6.88 12.49 -35.14
N LEU A 148 5.61 12.09 -35.10
CA LEU A 148 5.14 11.01 -34.25
C LEU A 148 4.96 9.74 -35.08
N PRO A 149 5.97 8.83 -35.13
CA PRO A 149 5.86 7.58 -35.88
C PRO A 149 5.04 6.54 -35.10
N ILE A 150 4.46 5.60 -35.83
CA ILE A 150 3.96 4.37 -35.23
C ILE A 150 5.15 3.48 -34.96
N VAL A 151 5.39 3.13 -33.69
CA VAL A 151 6.47 2.20 -33.28
C VAL A 151 5.83 0.84 -32.99
N ARG A 152 6.41 -0.23 -33.54
CA ARG A 152 5.99 -1.62 -33.33
C ARG A 152 7.17 -2.46 -32.85
N LEU A 153 6.86 -3.48 -32.07
CA LEU A 153 7.81 -4.53 -31.73
C LEU A 153 7.47 -5.80 -32.52
N ALA A 154 8.46 -6.41 -33.11
CA ALA A 154 8.34 -7.70 -33.78
C ALA A 154 9.34 -8.69 -33.16
N ASP A 155 8.92 -9.92 -32.91
CA ASP A 155 9.86 -10.96 -32.56
C ASP A 155 10.73 -11.28 -33.77
N THR A 156 12.05 -11.18 -33.63
CA THR A 156 12.96 -11.85 -34.51
C THR A 156 12.92 -13.32 -34.20
N GLY A 157 11.78 -13.96 -34.44
CA GLY A 157 11.80 -15.39 -34.40
C GLY A 157 13.02 -15.89 -35.14
N ASN A 158 13.97 -16.48 -34.45
CA ASN A 158 14.77 -17.52 -35.04
C ASN A 158 13.77 -18.65 -35.31
N THR A 159 12.91 -18.46 -36.29
CA THR A 159 12.22 -19.55 -36.95
C THR A 159 13.33 -20.30 -37.68
N ARG A 160 14.05 -21.11 -36.92
CA ARG A 160 14.63 -22.27 -37.54
C ARG A 160 13.47 -22.97 -38.21
N THR A 161 13.64 -23.32 -39.46
CA THR A 161 12.69 -24.13 -40.16
C THR A 161 12.37 -25.36 -39.31
N GLU A 162 11.13 -25.82 -39.32
CA GLU A 162 10.69 -27.05 -38.67
C GLU A 162 11.67 -28.21 -38.93
N GLU A 163 12.29 -28.24 -40.11
CA GLU A 163 13.31 -29.17 -40.55
C GLU A 163 14.64 -29.11 -39.79
N GLU A 164 15.15 -27.93 -39.47
CA GLU A 164 16.39 -27.77 -38.64
C GLU A 164 16.15 -28.14 -37.18
N PHE A 165 14.93 -27.98 -36.67
CA PHE A 165 14.56 -28.36 -35.34
C PHE A 165 14.35 -29.91 -35.25
N GLU A 166 13.77 -30.54 -36.29
CA GLU A 166 13.62 -31.99 -36.40
C GLU A 166 14.99 -32.70 -36.55
N GLN A 167 15.92 -32.18 -37.33
CA GLN A 167 17.27 -32.69 -37.40
C GLN A 167 18.03 -32.70 -36.06
N TYR A 168 17.90 -31.61 -35.29
CA TYR A 168 18.47 -31.55 -33.94
C TYR A 168 17.85 -32.57 -32.98
N LEU A 169 16.53 -32.80 -33.09
CA LEU A 169 15.83 -33.79 -32.25
C LEU A 169 16.26 -35.24 -32.59
N GLN A 170 16.55 -35.54 -33.84
CA GLN A 170 17.01 -36.86 -34.28
C GLN A 170 18.45 -37.20 -33.85
N GLU A 171 19.32 -36.16 -33.77
CA GLU A 171 20.74 -36.41 -33.45
C GLU A 171 21.01 -36.61 -31.94
N LYS A 172 20.12 -36.23 -31.01
CA LYS A 172 20.41 -36.18 -29.58
C LYS A 172 19.44 -36.84 -28.61
N ALA A 173 18.36 -37.42 -29.06
CA ALA A 173 17.43 -38.07 -28.15
C ALA A 173 17.63 -39.59 -28.07
N PRO A 174 17.98 -40.15 -26.91
CA PRO A 174 17.86 -41.60 -26.73
C PRO A 174 16.36 -41.94 -26.64
N VAL A 175 15.88 -42.73 -27.61
CA VAL A 175 14.53 -43.33 -27.55
C VAL A 175 14.54 -44.39 -26.47
N VAL A 176 13.87 -44.15 -25.35
CA VAL A 176 13.71 -45.13 -24.30
C VAL A 176 12.27 -45.66 -24.33
N LYS A 177 12.10 -46.95 -24.68
CA LYS A 177 10.81 -47.65 -24.55
C LYS A 177 10.57 -48.08 -23.11
N PHE A 178 9.38 -47.76 -22.58
CA PHE A 178 9.03 -48.00 -21.19
C PHE A 178 8.06 -49.17 -21.01
N GLU A 179 8.42 -50.10 -20.13
CA GLU A 179 7.48 -50.99 -19.46
C GLU A 179 7.42 -50.57 -17.98
N ALA A 180 6.27 -50.02 -17.55
CA ALA A 180 6.09 -49.62 -16.17
C ALA A 180 5.89 -50.83 -15.27
N LYS A 181 6.85 -51.12 -14.39
CA LYS A 181 6.63 -51.95 -13.20
C LYS A 181 6.53 -51.03 -11.97
N GLU A 182 5.37 -50.99 -11.35
CA GLU A 182 5.15 -50.32 -10.10
C GLU A 182 5.66 -51.19 -8.93
N THR A 183 6.86 -50.89 -8.45
CA THR A 183 7.33 -51.33 -7.14
C THR A 183 7.82 -50.09 -6.39
N PRO A 184 7.17 -49.71 -5.28
CA PRO A 184 7.60 -48.56 -4.54
C PRO A 184 8.94 -48.84 -3.86
N PRO A 185 9.95 -47.97 -4.01
CA PRO A 185 11.18 -48.07 -3.21
C PRO A 185 10.93 -47.59 -1.79
N ASP A 186 11.43 -48.35 -0.83
CA ASP A 186 11.46 -47.96 0.58
C ASP A 186 12.74 -47.16 0.82
N PHE A 187 12.63 -45.81 0.88
CA PHE A 187 13.78 -44.94 1.18
C PHE A 187 13.34 -43.65 1.86
N THR A 188 14.24 -43.11 2.68
CA THR A 188 14.17 -41.81 3.27
C THR A 188 15.22 -40.87 2.65
N ILE A 189 14.90 -39.60 2.45
CA ILE A 189 15.80 -38.58 1.91
C ILE A 189 16.09 -37.59 3.01
N GLU A 190 17.37 -37.35 3.29
CA GLU A 190 17.79 -36.36 4.26
C GLU A 190 17.33 -34.95 3.83
N GLY A 191 16.69 -34.22 4.75
CA GLY A 191 16.14 -32.90 4.47
C GLY A 191 14.81 -32.85 3.70
N LEU A 192 14.25 -34.04 3.33
CA LEU A 192 12.96 -34.11 2.68
C LEU A 192 12.03 -35.06 3.46
N ALA A 193 11.10 -34.49 4.21
CA ALA A 193 10.07 -35.26 4.92
C ALA A 193 9.05 -35.82 3.92
N LEU A 194 8.88 -37.12 3.86
CA LEU A 194 7.96 -37.81 2.98
C LEU A 194 6.83 -38.46 3.77
N THR A 195 5.63 -38.49 3.20
CA THR A 195 4.49 -39.20 3.78
C THR A 195 4.70 -40.71 3.68
N ASN A 196 3.94 -41.51 4.48
CA ASN A 196 3.91 -42.98 4.41
C ASN A 196 3.27 -43.52 3.12
N LYS A 197 2.91 -42.64 2.17
CA LYS A 197 2.37 -43.08 0.88
C LYS A 197 3.47 -43.66 0.00
N PRO A 198 3.18 -44.72 -0.76
CA PRO A 198 4.19 -45.35 -1.61
C PRO A 198 4.68 -44.38 -2.69
N VAL A 199 5.99 -44.40 -2.93
CA VAL A 199 6.63 -43.67 -4.01
C VAL A 199 6.16 -44.26 -5.35
N LYS A 200 5.74 -43.40 -6.27
CA LYS A 200 5.26 -43.79 -7.57
C LYS A 200 6.32 -43.58 -8.64
N LEU A 201 6.53 -44.58 -9.49
CA LEU A 201 7.30 -44.41 -10.72
C LEU A 201 6.51 -43.46 -11.64
N PHE A 202 7.09 -42.31 -11.95
CA PHE A 202 6.50 -41.36 -12.86
C PHE A 202 7.01 -41.59 -14.30
N TYR A 203 8.33 -41.74 -14.47
CA TYR A 203 8.98 -41.89 -15.76
C TYR A 203 10.26 -42.75 -15.61
N GLY A 204 10.63 -43.57 -16.61
CA GLY A 204 11.86 -44.34 -16.63
C GLY A 204 11.79 -45.60 -15.78
N LYS A 205 12.80 -45.79 -14.97
CA LYS A 205 12.96 -46.98 -14.09
C LYS A 205 12.93 -46.58 -12.63
N THR A 206 12.43 -47.49 -11.79
CA THR A 206 12.54 -47.32 -10.34
C THR A 206 13.99 -47.34 -9.91
N PHE A 207 14.39 -46.43 -9.04
CA PHE A 207 15.74 -46.33 -8.51
C PHE A 207 15.73 -45.94 -7.03
N LYS A 208 16.82 -46.26 -6.35
CA LYS A 208 17.07 -45.74 -5.00
C LYS A 208 17.83 -44.44 -5.17
N PRO A 209 17.29 -43.29 -4.70
CA PRO A 209 17.98 -42.00 -4.81
C PRO A 209 19.23 -42.02 -3.90
N THR A 210 20.37 -41.78 -4.50
CA THR A 210 21.65 -41.53 -3.80
C THR A 210 22.27 -40.28 -4.39
N ASP A 211 23.12 -39.61 -3.62
CA ASP A 211 23.83 -38.37 -4.03
C ASP A 211 22.89 -37.28 -4.56
N ILE A 212 21.82 -37.03 -3.81
CA ILE A 212 20.90 -35.93 -4.13
C ILE A 212 21.62 -34.62 -3.90
N ARG A 213 21.66 -33.79 -4.93
CA ARG A 213 22.28 -32.46 -4.90
C ARG A 213 21.22 -31.36 -4.87
N HIS A 214 21.57 -30.25 -4.24
CA HIS A 214 20.78 -29.02 -4.38
C HIS A 214 20.90 -28.47 -5.81
N LEU A 215 19.82 -27.87 -6.31
CA LEU A 215 19.79 -27.31 -7.65
C LEU A 215 20.83 -26.19 -7.83
N ASN A 216 21.14 -25.45 -6.75
CA ASN A 216 22.16 -24.41 -6.78
C ASN A 216 23.60 -24.96 -6.86
N ASP A 217 23.82 -26.25 -6.55
CA ASP A 217 25.15 -26.88 -6.48
C ASP A 217 25.47 -27.78 -7.71
N LEU A 218 24.73 -27.65 -8.80
CA LEU A 218 24.84 -28.57 -9.94
C LEU A 218 26.09 -28.37 -10.82
N GLY A 219 26.80 -27.23 -10.71
CA GLY A 219 28.01 -26.96 -11.47
C GLY A 219 27.79 -26.86 -12.98
N ASP A 220 28.78 -27.30 -13.78
CA ASP A 220 28.82 -27.08 -15.25
C ASP A 220 28.17 -28.22 -16.06
N GLY A 221 27.55 -29.19 -15.45
CA GLY A 221 26.85 -30.28 -16.12
C GLY A 221 27.21 -31.66 -15.67
N GLY A 222 26.52 -32.67 -16.23
CA GLY A 222 26.74 -34.10 -15.97
C GLY A 222 25.54 -34.84 -15.42
N LYS A 223 25.73 -36.12 -15.00
CA LYS A 223 24.64 -36.87 -14.39
C LYS A 223 24.34 -36.38 -13.00
N VAL A 224 23.06 -36.14 -12.73
CA VAL A 224 22.59 -35.59 -11.45
C VAL A 224 21.40 -36.38 -10.93
N THR A 225 21.27 -36.38 -9.59
CA THR A 225 20.04 -36.76 -8.90
C THR A 225 19.61 -35.54 -8.10
N VAL A 226 18.40 -35.05 -8.32
CA VAL A 226 17.83 -33.90 -7.66
C VAL A 226 16.40 -34.15 -7.25
N TRP A 227 15.86 -33.33 -6.36
CA TRP A 227 14.43 -33.29 -6.12
C TRP A 227 13.91 -31.86 -6.37
N GLY A 228 12.63 -31.74 -6.57
CA GLY A 228 12.01 -30.41 -6.62
C GLY A 228 10.50 -30.47 -6.72
N ASP A 229 9.86 -29.41 -6.24
CA ASP A 229 8.45 -29.17 -6.43
C ASP A 229 8.19 -28.54 -7.80
N VAL A 230 7.25 -29.09 -8.53
CA VAL A 230 6.81 -28.54 -9.82
C VAL A 230 6.10 -27.21 -9.58
N PHE A 231 6.53 -26.15 -10.25
CA PHE A 231 5.85 -24.86 -10.17
C PHE A 231 5.30 -24.36 -11.51
N ALA A 232 5.81 -24.88 -12.63
CA ALA A 232 5.26 -24.58 -13.95
C ALA A 232 5.42 -25.77 -14.89
N THR A 233 4.53 -25.85 -15.88
CA THR A 233 4.61 -26.83 -16.97
C THR A 233 4.26 -26.14 -18.28
N GLU A 234 4.99 -26.45 -19.34
CA GLU A 234 4.78 -25.91 -20.68
C GLU A 234 4.95 -27.01 -21.71
N VAL A 235 4.16 -26.98 -22.78
CA VAL A 235 4.29 -27.91 -23.91
C VAL A 235 4.51 -27.08 -25.17
N LYS A 236 5.63 -27.30 -25.85
CA LYS A 236 5.99 -26.61 -27.09
C LYS A 236 5.96 -27.60 -28.27
N GLY A 237 5.72 -27.08 -29.49
CA GLY A 237 5.73 -27.86 -30.76
C GLY A 237 4.39 -28.40 -31.17
N SER A 238 4.16 -28.48 -32.51
CA SER A 238 2.90 -28.93 -33.13
C SER A 238 2.93 -30.37 -33.59
N ARG A 239 4.02 -30.85 -34.24
CA ARG A 239 4.19 -32.21 -34.65
C ARG A 239 4.86 -33.11 -33.61
N ARG A 240 5.92 -32.59 -33.01
CA ARG A 240 6.62 -33.28 -31.93
C ARG A 240 6.60 -32.41 -30.71
N LYS A 241 5.88 -32.84 -29.67
CA LYS A 241 5.71 -32.09 -28.42
C LYS A 241 6.97 -32.18 -27.57
N ILE A 242 7.37 -31.06 -26.99
CA ILE A 242 8.42 -30.96 -25.97
C ILE A 242 7.77 -30.53 -24.70
N TYR A 243 7.98 -31.28 -23.65
CA TYR A 243 7.44 -31.04 -22.34
C TYR A 243 8.52 -30.38 -21.47
N PHE A 244 8.23 -29.19 -20.99
CA PHE A 244 9.02 -28.51 -19.99
C PHE A 244 8.30 -28.56 -18.65
N THR A 245 9.04 -28.99 -17.66
CA THR A 245 8.54 -28.99 -16.26
C THR A 245 9.55 -28.28 -15.41
N SER A 246 9.18 -27.12 -14.88
CA SER A 246 10.03 -26.31 -14.01
C SER A 246 9.90 -26.80 -12.58
N ILE A 247 11.02 -27.18 -11.97
CA ILE A 247 11.09 -27.64 -10.59
C ILE A 247 12.00 -26.75 -9.75
N THR A 248 11.71 -26.68 -8.46
CA THR A 248 12.52 -25.96 -7.48
C THR A 248 12.68 -26.79 -6.20
N ASP A 249 13.87 -26.78 -5.63
CA ASP A 249 14.17 -27.30 -4.28
C ASP A 249 14.38 -26.16 -3.29
N TYR A 250 13.97 -24.93 -3.69
CA TYR A 250 14.09 -23.65 -2.97
C TYR A 250 15.54 -23.15 -2.80
N SER A 251 16.56 -23.91 -3.18
CA SER A 251 17.93 -23.41 -3.35
C SER A 251 18.16 -22.82 -4.74
N GLY A 252 17.46 -23.38 -5.73
CA GLY A 252 17.49 -22.97 -7.12
C GLY A 252 16.31 -23.52 -7.89
N SER A 253 16.29 -23.33 -9.21
CA SER A 253 15.29 -23.89 -10.10
C SER A 253 15.89 -24.38 -11.40
N VAL A 254 15.26 -25.38 -12.04
CA VAL A 254 15.73 -25.95 -13.31
C VAL A 254 14.54 -26.47 -14.11
N ASN A 255 14.66 -26.42 -15.44
CA ASN A 255 13.70 -27.03 -16.34
C ASN A 255 14.06 -28.48 -16.64
N LEU A 256 13.11 -29.37 -16.42
CA LEU A 256 13.15 -30.72 -17.00
C LEU A 256 12.66 -30.63 -18.43
N LYS A 257 13.43 -31.11 -19.39
CA LYS A 257 13.08 -31.12 -20.81
C LYS A 257 12.87 -32.54 -21.27
N VAL A 258 11.66 -32.90 -21.71
CA VAL A 258 11.30 -34.24 -22.19
C VAL A 258 10.77 -34.13 -23.60
N LEU A 259 11.30 -34.96 -24.48
CA LEU A 259 10.88 -35.03 -25.88
C LEU A 259 9.76 -36.06 -25.99
N GLY A 260 8.61 -35.61 -26.49
CA GLY A 260 7.49 -36.50 -26.76
C GLY A 260 7.80 -37.48 -27.87
N ASP A 261 7.40 -38.72 -27.69
CA ASP A 261 7.44 -39.80 -28.71
C ASP A 261 5.99 -40.01 -29.16
N GLU A 262 5.77 -40.11 -30.46
CA GLU A 262 4.43 -40.33 -31.03
C GLU A 262 3.81 -41.66 -30.56
N ASP A 263 4.66 -42.66 -30.23
CA ASP A 263 4.27 -43.99 -29.75
C ASP A 263 4.20 -44.11 -28.23
N ALA A 264 4.55 -43.08 -27.45
CA ALA A 264 4.59 -43.11 -25.99
C ALA A 264 3.41 -42.34 -25.36
N ASP A 265 2.82 -42.95 -24.31
CA ASP A 265 1.80 -42.26 -23.50
C ASP A 265 2.45 -41.12 -22.66
N MET A 266 2.34 -39.90 -23.17
CA MET A 266 2.83 -38.70 -22.52
C MET A 266 1.78 -37.98 -21.64
N SER A 267 0.60 -38.57 -21.47
CA SER A 267 -0.51 -37.99 -20.72
C SER A 267 -0.14 -37.65 -19.28
N LYS A 268 0.80 -38.36 -18.67
CA LYS A 268 1.32 -38.09 -17.33
C LYS A 268 2.03 -36.71 -17.26
N TRP A 269 2.79 -36.35 -18.30
CA TRP A 269 3.47 -35.04 -18.35
C TRP A 269 2.48 -33.91 -18.61
N GLU A 270 1.45 -34.11 -19.41
CA GLU A 270 0.37 -33.16 -19.65
C GLU A 270 -0.50 -32.94 -18.38
N GLY A 271 -0.69 -34.03 -17.61
CA GLY A 271 -1.46 -34.00 -16.36
C GLY A 271 -0.70 -33.53 -15.12
N LEU A 272 0.59 -33.23 -15.24
CA LEU A 272 1.42 -32.83 -14.12
C LEU A 272 1.02 -31.42 -13.62
N LYS A 273 0.77 -31.30 -12.33
CA LYS A 273 0.27 -30.06 -11.73
C LYS A 273 1.34 -29.40 -10.86
N PRO A 274 1.36 -28.06 -10.78
CA PRO A 274 2.14 -27.37 -9.76
C PRO A 274 1.85 -27.91 -8.35
N GLY A 275 2.88 -28.01 -7.52
CA GLY A 275 2.82 -28.59 -6.17
C GLY A 275 3.10 -30.10 -6.14
N THR A 276 3.36 -30.74 -7.29
CA THR A 276 3.81 -32.15 -7.33
C THR A 276 5.30 -32.21 -7.03
N THR A 277 5.72 -33.06 -6.10
CA THR A 277 7.16 -33.28 -5.79
C THR A 277 7.71 -34.43 -6.61
N LEU A 278 8.83 -34.17 -7.27
CA LEU A 278 9.53 -35.13 -8.10
C LEU A 278 10.96 -35.33 -7.58
N ILE A 279 11.44 -36.61 -7.71
CA ILE A 279 12.87 -36.93 -7.59
C ILE A 279 13.32 -37.34 -8.99
N VAL A 280 14.31 -36.65 -9.48
CA VAL A 280 14.72 -36.71 -10.88
C VAL A 280 16.15 -37.21 -10.98
N ARG A 281 16.37 -38.20 -11.78
CA ARG A 281 17.67 -38.61 -12.28
C ARG A 281 17.79 -38.23 -13.74
N GLY A 282 18.79 -37.46 -14.11
CA GLY A 282 18.91 -36.97 -15.46
C GLY A 282 20.32 -36.51 -15.81
N ASN A 283 20.42 -35.95 -17.01
CA ASN A 283 21.64 -35.33 -17.48
C ASN A 283 21.47 -33.82 -17.45
N TYR A 284 22.19 -33.14 -16.59
CA TYR A 284 22.20 -31.69 -16.49
C TYR A 284 23.17 -31.12 -17.52
N MET A 285 22.69 -30.27 -18.42
CA MET A 285 23.48 -29.75 -19.52
C MET A 285 22.95 -28.44 -20.03
N TYR A 286 23.84 -27.66 -20.64
CA TYR A 286 23.47 -26.41 -21.29
C TYR A 286 22.70 -26.71 -22.59
N ASP A 287 21.49 -26.21 -22.70
CA ASP A 287 20.67 -26.29 -23.90
C ASP A 287 20.81 -25.00 -24.73
N LYS A 288 21.38 -25.14 -25.90
CA LYS A 288 21.66 -23.99 -26.79
C LYS A 288 20.39 -23.36 -27.40
N TYR A 289 19.22 -24.00 -27.26
CA TYR A 289 17.95 -23.48 -27.78
C TYR A 289 17.18 -22.73 -26.70
N GLU A 290 17.24 -23.19 -25.46
CA GLU A 290 16.67 -22.49 -24.31
C GLU A 290 17.64 -21.43 -23.76
N HIS A 291 18.91 -21.44 -24.23
CA HIS A 291 20.00 -20.60 -23.73
C HIS A 291 20.21 -20.70 -22.22
N ASP A 292 19.91 -21.88 -21.66
CA ASP A 292 19.99 -22.14 -20.23
C ASP A 292 20.36 -23.60 -19.97
N PHE A 293 20.67 -23.93 -18.70
CA PHE A 293 20.86 -25.31 -18.30
C PHE A 293 19.52 -26.00 -18.06
N VAL A 294 19.39 -27.22 -18.58
CA VAL A 294 18.22 -28.08 -18.40
C VAL A 294 18.64 -29.45 -17.91
N ILE A 295 17.72 -30.18 -17.29
CA ILE A 295 17.88 -31.59 -17.01
C ILE A 295 17.09 -32.37 -18.05
N LEU A 296 17.78 -33.28 -18.75
CA LEU A 296 17.15 -34.30 -19.56
C LEU A 296 16.92 -35.54 -18.68
N PRO A 297 15.69 -35.74 -18.16
CA PRO A 297 15.42 -36.80 -17.22
C PRO A 297 15.40 -38.16 -17.93
N TYR A 298 15.95 -39.18 -17.29
CA TYR A 298 15.80 -40.54 -17.72
C TYR A 298 15.07 -41.42 -16.68
N ASP A 299 15.05 -41.03 -15.42
CA ASP A 299 14.22 -41.66 -14.39
C ASP A 299 13.61 -40.61 -13.48
N VAL A 300 12.31 -40.71 -13.22
CA VAL A 300 11.58 -39.74 -12.33
C VAL A 300 10.65 -40.50 -11.40
N LEU A 301 10.73 -40.21 -10.15
CA LEU A 301 9.82 -40.68 -9.12
C LEU A 301 8.93 -39.55 -8.65
N GLN A 302 7.66 -39.81 -8.48
CA GLN A 302 6.74 -38.93 -7.80
C GLN A 302 6.64 -39.30 -6.33
N VAL A 303 6.81 -38.34 -5.45
CA VAL A 303 6.74 -38.52 -4.00
C VAL A 303 5.72 -37.56 -3.41
N GLU A 304 5.23 -37.84 -2.23
CA GLU A 304 4.40 -36.92 -1.47
C GLU A 304 5.19 -36.42 -0.26
N ARG A 305 5.41 -35.11 -0.19
CA ARG A 305 6.00 -34.47 0.98
C ARG A 305 5.02 -34.48 2.14
N GLU A 306 5.55 -34.68 3.34
CA GLU A 306 4.79 -34.45 4.56
C GLU A 306 4.48 -32.96 4.65
N GLN A 307 3.20 -32.64 4.69
CA GLN A 307 2.78 -31.28 4.88
C GLN A 307 2.85 -30.92 6.36
N ARG A 308 3.38 -29.74 6.65
CA ARG A 308 3.44 -29.20 7.99
C ARG A 308 2.02 -29.15 8.61
N GLN A 309 1.90 -29.63 9.84
CA GLN A 309 0.67 -29.73 10.58
C GLN A 309 0.83 -29.06 11.95
N ASP A 310 -0.22 -28.45 12.45
CA ASP A 310 -0.27 -27.99 13.82
C ASP A 310 -0.61 -29.16 14.73
N THR A 311 0.38 -29.62 15.49
CA THR A 311 0.28 -30.80 16.37
C THR A 311 -0.33 -30.51 17.74
N ALA A 312 -0.68 -29.23 18.01
CA ALA A 312 -1.38 -28.90 19.24
C ALA A 312 -2.74 -29.63 19.31
N PRO A 313 -3.24 -30.00 20.50
CA PRO A 313 -4.53 -30.66 20.65
C PRO A 313 -5.68 -29.84 20.06
N GLU A 314 -6.72 -30.52 19.63
CA GLU A 314 -7.94 -29.87 19.17
C GLU A 314 -8.52 -28.93 20.24
N GLY A 315 -8.94 -27.74 19.86
CA GLY A 315 -9.43 -26.70 20.77
C GLY A 315 -8.34 -25.94 21.53
N GLN A 316 -7.05 -26.31 21.36
CA GLN A 316 -5.90 -25.63 21.97
C GLN A 316 -4.99 -24.98 20.94
N LYS A 317 -5.48 -24.81 19.72
CA LYS A 317 -4.74 -24.17 18.62
C LYS A 317 -4.90 -22.65 18.66
N ARG A 318 -3.84 -21.98 18.21
CA ARG A 318 -3.83 -20.53 18.10
C ARG A 318 -4.74 -19.99 16.99
N VAL A 319 -4.99 -18.71 17.01
CA VAL A 319 -5.59 -17.96 15.91
C VAL A 319 -4.60 -16.90 15.46
N GLU A 320 -4.34 -16.82 14.15
CA GLU A 320 -3.53 -15.74 13.60
C GLU A 320 -4.41 -14.50 13.38
N LEU A 321 -3.98 -13.38 13.99
CA LEU A 321 -4.71 -12.10 13.94
C LEU A 321 -3.98 -11.03 13.11
N HIS A 322 -2.77 -11.32 12.61
CA HIS A 322 -1.95 -10.41 11.80
C HIS A 322 -1.32 -11.17 10.63
N LEU A 323 -1.91 -11.04 9.45
CA LEU A 323 -1.52 -11.81 8.27
C LEU A 323 -1.69 -11.00 6.99
N HIS A 324 -0.68 -11.06 6.15
CA HIS A 324 -0.63 -10.39 4.86
C HIS A 324 -0.77 -11.37 3.70
N THR A 325 -1.56 -10.96 2.70
CA THR A 325 -1.71 -11.69 1.45
C THR A 325 -0.97 -10.98 0.31
N LYS A 326 -1.02 -11.55 -0.90
CA LYS A 326 -0.52 -10.90 -2.13
C LYS A 326 -1.15 -9.51 -2.40
N SER A 327 -2.23 -9.15 -1.69
CA SER A 327 -2.84 -7.82 -1.76
C SER A 327 -2.04 -6.76 -1.00
N SER A 328 -1.17 -7.16 -0.07
CA SER A 328 -0.09 -6.34 0.47
C SER A 328 1.03 -6.23 -0.57
N SER A 329 0.81 -5.35 -1.55
CA SER A 329 1.59 -5.25 -2.79
C SER A 329 3.10 -5.15 -2.54
N MET A 330 3.88 -6.00 -3.23
CA MET A 330 5.33 -6.10 -3.14
C MET A 330 5.87 -6.47 -1.75
N ASP A 331 5.05 -7.09 -0.90
CA ASP A 331 5.42 -7.51 0.45
C ASP A 331 4.87 -8.88 0.81
N GLY A 332 3.54 -9.09 0.78
CA GLY A 332 2.91 -10.37 1.05
C GLY A 332 2.95 -11.33 -0.14
N PHE A 333 3.14 -12.63 0.14
CA PHE A 333 3.14 -13.71 -0.86
C PHE A 333 1.97 -14.70 -0.69
N ASN A 334 1.25 -14.64 0.41
CA ASN A 334 0.11 -15.52 0.67
C ASN A 334 -1.04 -15.31 -0.35
N ASP A 335 -1.49 -16.38 -0.99
CA ASP A 335 -2.75 -16.38 -1.71
C ASP A 335 -3.91 -16.39 -0.70
N PRO A 336 -4.88 -15.45 -0.79
CA PRO A 336 -5.93 -15.32 0.21
C PRO A 336 -6.75 -16.58 0.42
N GLY A 337 -7.11 -17.26 -0.67
CA GLY A 337 -7.89 -18.49 -0.57
C GLY A 337 -7.08 -19.68 -0.07
N LYS A 338 -5.78 -19.77 -0.44
CA LYS A 338 -4.91 -20.87 0.01
C LYS A 338 -4.59 -20.78 1.48
N ILE A 339 -4.27 -19.57 1.99
CA ILE A 339 -3.92 -19.39 3.41
C ILE A 339 -5.12 -19.68 4.34
N VAL A 340 -6.33 -19.31 3.93
CA VAL A 340 -7.56 -19.64 4.66
C VAL A 340 -7.75 -21.17 4.74
N ARG A 341 -7.58 -21.88 3.60
CA ARG A 341 -7.63 -23.35 3.59
C ARG A 341 -6.49 -23.99 4.39
N LEU A 342 -5.31 -23.37 4.42
CA LEU A 342 -4.17 -23.85 5.22
C LEU A 342 -4.49 -23.75 6.71
N ALA A 343 -4.99 -22.61 7.18
CA ALA A 343 -5.37 -22.41 8.57
C ALA A 343 -6.44 -23.45 9.00
N HIS A 344 -7.47 -23.65 8.19
CA HIS A 344 -8.49 -24.68 8.45
C HIS A 344 -7.90 -26.09 8.47
N ARG A 345 -7.05 -26.47 7.49
CA ARG A 345 -6.37 -27.77 7.44
C ARG A 345 -5.49 -28.02 8.68
N MET A 346 -4.85 -26.99 9.21
CA MET A 346 -4.09 -27.04 10.45
C MET A 346 -5.00 -27.14 11.70
N GLY A 347 -6.31 -27.02 11.53
CA GLY A 347 -7.31 -27.11 12.61
C GLY A 347 -7.42 -25.84 13.43
N HIS A 348 -6.93 -24.70 12.94
CA HIS A 348 -7.22 -23.40 13.53
C HIS A 348 -8.69 -23.09 13.31
N ARG A 349 -9.35 -22.53 14.31
CA ARG A 349 -10.79 -22.20 14.24
C ARG A 349 -11.10 -20.88 13.55
N ALA A 350 -10.06 -20.03 13.39
CA ALA A 350 -10.19 -18.74 12.73
C ALA A 350 -8.82 -18.29 12.17
N VAL A 351 -8.87 -17.37 11.20
CA VAL A 351 -7.70 -16.67 10.67
C VAL A 351 -8.12 -15.25 10.26
N ALA A 352 -7.29 -14.26 10.56
CA ALA A 352 -7.48 -12.89 10.09
C ALA A 352 -6.74 -12.64 8.77
N ILE A 353 -7.26 -11.72 7.97
CA ILE A 353 -6.54 -11.10 6.85
C ILE A 353 -6.45 -9.61 7.14
N THR A 354 -5.23 -9.08 7.19
CA THR A 354 -4.91 -7.71 7.61
C THR A 354 -3.95 -7.04 6.64
N ASP A 355 -4.27 -7.06 5.36
CA ASP A 355 -3.43 -6.46 4.31
C ASP A 355 -3.19 -4.95 4.52
N HIS A 356 -2.04 -4.46 4.04
CA HIS A 356 -1.62 -3.07 4.15
C HIS A 356 -2.56 -2.08 3.45
N GLY A 357 -3.41 -1.39 4.19
CA GLY A 357 -4.27 -0.30 3.74
C GLY A 357 -5.35 -0.68 2.73
N VAL A 358 -5.61 -1.96 2.50
CA VAL A 358 -6.48 -2.48 1.46
C VAL A 358 -7.37 -3.65 1.92
N CYS A 359 -8.40 -3.96 1.14
CA CYS A 359 -9.36 -5.05 1.37
C CYS A 359 -9.48 -6.02 0.18
N GLN A 360 -8.55 -5.99 -0.78
CA GLN A 360 -8.67 -6.74 -2.03
C GLN A 360 -8.59 -8.26 -1.86
N GLY A 361 -7.95 -8.75 -0.79
CA GLY A 361 -7.90 -10.19 -0.49
C GLY A 361 -9.22 -10.80 -0.03
N TYR A 362 -10.19 -9.98 0.38
CA TYR A 362 -11.43 -10.45 0.99
C TYR A 362 -12.30 -11.35 0.11
N PRO A 363 -12.54 -11.05 -1.19
CA PRO A 363 -13.40 -11.91 -2.00
C PRO A 363 -12.88 -13.34 -2.15
N GLU A 364 -11.58 -13.52 -2.41
CA GLU A 364 -10.97 -14.84 -2.55
C GLU A 364 -11.00 -15.62 -1.22
N ALA A 365 -10.72 -14.94 -0.10
CA ALA A 365 -10.77 -15.51 1.24
C ALA A 365 -12.20 -15.90 1.63
N MET A 366 -13.19 -15.05 1.33
CA MET A 366 -14.59 -15.30 1.57
C MET A 366 -15.10 -16.53 0.80
N LEU A 367 -14.74 -16.65 -0.48
CA LEU A 367 -15.12 -17.82 -1.29
C LEU A 367 -14.48 -19.12 -0.76
N ALA A 368 -13.23 -19.04 -0.28
CA ALA A 368 -12.59 -20.20 0.36
C ALA A 368 -13.30 -20.57 1.67
N THR A 369 -13.73 -19.58 2.45
CA THR A 369 -14.49 -19.79 3.69
C THR A 369 -15.90 -20.34 3.40
N ASP A 370 -16.60 -19.86 2.36
CA ASP A 370 -17.89 -20.42 1.94
C ASP A 370 -17.76 -21.93 1.63
N ALA A 371 -16.70 -22.33 0.94
CA ALA A 371 -16.45 -23.74 0.66
C ALA A 371 -16.12 -24.57 1.94
N ILE A 372 -15.40 -24.00 2.89
CA ILE A 372 -15.13 -24.63 4.19
C ILE A 372 -16.44 -24.80 4.98
N HIS A 373 -17.33 -23.82 4.94
CA HIS A 373 -18.60 -23.85 5.67
C HIS A 373 -19.54 -24.98 5.21
N GLU A 374 -19.31 -25.59 4.05
CA GLU A 374 -20.03 -26.81 3.64
C GLU A 374 -19.74 -27.99 4.58
N THR A 375 -18.58 -28.02 5.22
CA THR A 375 -18.12 -29.10 6.12
C THR A 375 -17.90 -28.65 7.57
N ASP A 376 -17.45 -27.41 7.76
CA ASP A 376 -17.21 -26.82 9.08
C ASP A 376 -17.79 -25.39 9.15
N PRO A 377 -19.06 -25.22 9.52
CA PRO A 377 -19.73 -23.95 9.61
C PRO A 377 -19.22 -23.04 10.74
N ASN A 378 -18.36 -23.57 11.63
CA ASN A 378 -17.82 -22.84 12.77
C ASN A 378 -16.46 -22.16 12.46
N PHE A 379 -15.82 -22.50 11.35
CA PHE A 379 -14.57 -21.86 10.94
C PHE A 379 -14.82 -20.37 10.63
N LYS A 380 -13.96 -19.50 11.10
CA LYS A 380 -14.18 -18.07 11.02
C LYS A 380 -13.08 -17.36 10.22
N LEU A 381 -13.49 -16.61 9.20
CA LEU A 381 -12.65 -15.61 8.56
C LEU A 381 -12.84 -14.26 9.28
N ILE A 382 -11.74 -13.70 9.78
CA ILE A 382 -11.72 -12.39 10.41
C ILE A 382 -11.24 -11.37 9.36
N TYR A 383 -12.09 -10.40 9.05
CA TYR A 383 -11.74 -9.30 8.17
C TYR A 383 -10.99 -8.23 8.96
N GLY A 384 -9.90 -7.74 8.43
CA GLY A 384 -9.10 -6.71 9.05
C GLY A 384 -8.20 -5.99 8.05
N CYS A 385 -7.51 -4.96 8.50
CA CYS A 385 -6.60 -4.17 7.68
C CYS A 385 -5.47 -3.64 8.55
N GLU A 386 -4.24 -3.72 8.07
CA GLU A 386 -3.15 -2.98 8.68
C GLU A 386 -3.10 -1.57 8.08
N ALA A 387 -3.55 -0.60 8.85
CA ALA A 387 -3.66 0.78 8.43
C ALA A 387 -2.35 1.56 8.57
N TYR A 388 -2.13 2.53 7.69
CA TYR A 388 -1.06 3.53 7.83
C TYR A 388 -1.56 4.69 8.69
N PHE A 389 -1.50 4.50 10.00
CA PHE A 389 -2.05 5.39 11.02
C PHE A 389 -1.23 6.68 11.17
N VAL A 390 -1.90 7.80 11.28
CA VAL A 390 -1.31 9.11 11.56
C VAL A 390 -2.10 9.76 12.69
N ASP A 391 -1.40 10.17 13.74
CA ASP A 391 -2.03 10.97 14.78
C ASP A 391 -2.17 12.43 14.28
N ASP A 392 -3.38 12.76 13.87
CA ASP A 392 -3.80 14.09 13.44
C ASP A 392 -4.54 14.86 14.54
N MET A 393 -4.70 14.25 15.71
CA MET A 393 -5.27 14.94 16.85
C MET A 393 -4.33 16.05 17.29
N ILE A 394 -4.89 17.17 17.61
CA ILE A 394 -4.15 18.26 18.18
C ILE A 394 -4.24 18.11 19.70
N PRO A 395 -3.16 17.77 20.40
CA PRO A 395 -3.19 17.60 21.86
C PRO A 395 -3.22 18.97 22.54
N ALA A 396 -4.32 19.69 22.33
CA ALA A 396 -4.51 21.01 22.91
C ALA A 396 -5.21 20.96 24.28
N VAL A 397 -6.15 20.04 24.44
CA VAL A 397 -6.90 19.87 25.70
C VAL A 397 -6.46 18.59 26.39
N TYR A 398 -6.10 18.70 27.64
CA TYR A 398 -5.67 17.64 28.54
C TYR A 398 -6.61 17.56 29.73
N GLY A 399 -7.12 16.38 30.03
CA GLY A 399 -8.15 16.15 31.05
C GLY A 399 -9.54 15.97 30.43
N ALA A 400 -10.53 15.74 31.28
CA ALA A 400 -11.91 15.55 30.87
C ALA A 400 -12.76 16.71 31.41
N ALA A 401 -13.22 17.58 30.52
CA ALA A 401 -14.16 18.64 30.86
C ALA A 401 -15.24 18.73 29.80
N GLN A 402 -16.50 18.64 30.24
CA GLN A 402 -17.66 18.94 29.41
C GLN A 402 -18.06 20.37 29.68
N MET A 403 -17.52 21.30 28.88
CA MET A 403 -17.75 22.73 29.07
C MET A 403 -17.89 23.45 27.73
N PRO A 404 -18.88 24.36 27.58
CA PRO A 404 -18.98 25.21 26.40
C PRO A 404 -17.80 26.19 26.32
N LEU A 405 -17.47 26.66 25.12
CA LEU A 405 -16.40 27.66 24.93
C LEU A 405 -16.70 29.02 25.62
N SER A 406 -17.96 29.30 25.95
CA SER A 406 -18.37 30.44 26.79
C SER A 406 -18.16 30.23 28.29
N GLY A 407 -17.58 29.11 28.71
CA GLY A 407 -17.26 28.83 30.10
C GLY A 407 -16.24 29.77 30.71
N SER A 408 -15.77 29.41 31.93
CA SER A 408 -14.75 30.17 32.65
C SER A 408 -13.38 29.49 32.58
N PHE A 409 -12.37 30.24 32.19
CA PHE A 409 -10.99 29.80 32.05
C PHE A 409 -10.05 30.68 32.91
N VAL A 410 -8.98 30.09 33.39
CA VAL A 410 -7.86 30.79 34.03
C VAL A 410 -6.66 30.71 33.09
N VAL A 411 -6.39 31.81 32.43
CA VAL A 411 -5.21 31.93 31.54
C VAL A 411 -4.03 32.35 32.41
N PHE A 412 -2.94 31.59 32.34
CA PHE A 412 -1.80 31.83 33.21
C PHE A 412 -0.46 31.64 32.49
N ASP A 413 0.58 32.21 33.11
CA ASP A 413 1.97 32.06 32.68
C ASP A 413 2.87 31.98 33.90
N THR A 414 4.05 31.35 33.78
CA THR A 414 5.00 31.19 34.89
C THR A 414 6.41 31.58 34.48
N GLU A 415 7.09 32.31 35.39
CA GLU A 415 8.52 32.56 35.32
C GLU A 415 9.28 31.62 36.26
N THR A 416 10.46 31.20 35.84
CA THR A 416 11.22 30.13 36.51
C THR A 416 12.72 30.42 36.54
N THR A 417 13.47 29.74 37.40
CA THR A 417 14.94 29.84 37.45
C THR A 417 15.65 29.11 36.30
N GLY A 418 14.90 28.41 35.40
CA GLY A 418 15.42 27.70 34.25
C GLY A 418 14.39 26.74 33.66
N LEU A 419 14.79 25.84 32.74
CA LEU A 419 13.84 25.10 31.92
C LEU A 419 13.44 23.71 32.45
N ASP A 420 14.18 23.13 33.39
CA ASP A 420 13.93 21.76 33.90
C ASP A 420 13.18 21.79 35.22
N ALA A 421 11.91 21.46 35.23
CA ALA A 421 11.04 21.45 36.40
C ALA A 421 11.54 20.53 37.55
N ASN A 422 12.43 19.59 37.32
CA ASN A 422 13.01 18.74 38.38
C ASN A 422 14.08 19.47 39.18
N THR A 423 14.85 20.33 38.54
CA THR A 423 15.99 21.06 39.13
C THR A 423 15.70 22.52 39.40
N GLU A 424 14.82 23.12 38.60
CA GLU A 424 14.50 24.55 38.64
C GLU A 424 13.22 24.87 39.46
N ARG A 425 12.96 26.11 39.73
CA ARG A 425 11.88 26.59 40.62
C ARG A 425 11.13 27.76 40.01
N LEU A 426 9.89 27.96 40.45
CA LEU A 426 9.06 29.12 40.12
C LEU A 426 9.66 30.39 40.71
N THR A 427 9.57 31.52 39.98
CA THR A 427 9.95 32.88 40.41
C THR A 427 8.80 33.88 40.35
N GLU A 428 7.83 33.65 39.48
CA GLU A 428 6.57 34.41 39.38
C GLU A 428 5.44 33.55 38.85
N ILE A 429 4.19 33.80 39.24
CA ILE A 429 2.97 33.24 38.66
C ILE A 429 2.03 34.40 38.35
N GLY A 430 1.58 34.51 37.10
CA GLY A 430 0.60 35.46 36.64
C GLY A 430 -0.62 34.80 36.06
N ALA A 431 -1.82 35.27 36.35
CA ALA A 431 -3.03 34.72 35.76
C ALA A 431 -4.15 35.74 35.64
N VAL A 432 -5.09 35.49 34.74
CA VAL A 432 -6.28 36.26 34.49
C VAL A 432 -7.44 35.37 34.08
N TYR A 433 -8.66 35.77 34.48
CA TYR A 433 -9.86 35.03 34.03
C TYR A 433 -10.32 35.47 32.63
N VAL A 434 -10.76 34.49 31.87
CA VAL A 434 -11.56 34.67 30.65
C VAL A 434 -12.93 34.03 30.88
N GLU A 435 -13.98 34.80 30.85
CA GLU A 435 -15.36 34.38 31.13
C GLU A 435 -16.28 34.83 29.97
N ASN A 436 -17.14 33.96 29.51
CA ASN A 436 -18.01 34.21 28.34
C ASN A 436 -17.22 34.71 27.11
N GLY A 437 -16.04 34.17 26.89
CA GLY A 437 -15.16 34.53 25.78
C GLY A 437 -14.53 35.94 25.92
N LYS A 438 -14.53 36.57 27.12
CA LYS A 438 -14.00 37.89 27.39
C LYS A 438 -13.10 37.91 28.62
N ILE A 439 -12.03 38.67 28.57
CA ILE A 439 -11.10 38.90 29.67
C ILE A 439 -11.83 39.65 30.79
N ASN A 440 -11.72 39.12 32.02
CA ASN A 440 -12.16 39.80 33.23
C ASN A 440 -10.96 40.45 33.92
N GLU A 441 -10.72 41.70 33.64
CA GLU A 441 -9.58 42.46 34.17
C GLU A 441 -9.61 42.69 35.70
N GLU A 442 -10.76 42.47 36.35
CA GLU A 442 -10.88 42.59 37.79
C GLU A 442 -10.42 41.32 38.52
N LYS A 443 -10.40 40.17 37.82
CA LYS A 443 -9.96 38.88 38.34
C LYS A 443 -8.56 38.51 37.84
N LYS A 444 -7.55 39.05 38.51
CA LYS A 444 -6.13 38.80 38.22
C LYS A 444 -5.43 38.23 39.44
N PHE A 445 -4.47 37.36 39.16
CA PHE A 445 -3.52 36.82 40.12
C PHE A 445 -2.11 37.18 39.69
N CYS A 446 -1.30 37.70 40.61
CA CYS A 446 0.11 37.95 40.35
C CYS A 446 0.86 37.81 41.68
N THR A 447 1.84 36.94 41.69
CA THR A 447 2.72 36.77 42.87
C THR A 447 4.12 36.41 42.43
N PHE A 448 5.09 37.08 43.01
CA PHE A 448 6.45 36.60 43.03
C PHE A 448 6.54 35.35 43.88
N VAL A 449 7.53 34.50 43.62
CA VAL A 449 7.77 33.26 44.33
C VAL A 449 9.26 33.22 44.71
N ASN A 450 9.55 32.96 45.98
CA ASN A 450 10.91 32.79 46.44
C ASN A 450 11.40 31.37 46.05
N PRO A 451 12.32 31.21 45.07
CA PRO A 451 12.74 29.89 44.62
C PRO A 451 13.58 29.13 45.65
N GLY A 452 14.03 29.76 46.75
CA GLY A 452 14.91 29.17 47.74
C GLY A 452 16.31 28.85 47.21
N LYS A 453 16.68 29.39 46.07
CA LYS A 453 17.99 29.27 45.41
C LYS A 453 18.29 30.52 44.59
N PRO A 454 19.58 30.86 44.35
CA PRO A 454 19.94 32.02 43.54
C PRO A 454 19.37 31.91 42.12
N ILE A 455 18.88 33.05 41.59
CA ILE A 455 18.39 33.15 40.20
C ILE A 455 19.60 33.31 39.27
N PRO A 456 19.82 32.44 38.28
CA PRO A 456 20.94 32.57 37.37
C PRO A 456 20.91 33.90 36.59
N GLN A 457 22.06 34.56 36.44
CA GLN A 457 22.16 35.86 35.78
C GLN A 457 21.49 35.91 34.42
N LYS A 458 21.61 34.83 33.64
CA LYS A 458 20.96 34.69 32.32
C LYS A 458 19.43 34.79 32.43
N VAL A 459 18.84 34.31 33.51
CA VAL A 459 17.39 34.38 33.75
C VAL A 459 17.04 35.81 34.22
N VAL A 460 17.85 36.41 35.05
CA VAL A 460 17.68 37.83 35.46
C VAL A 460 17.72 38.73 34.21
N ASP A 461 18.66 38.52 33.29
CA ASP A 461 18.78 39.29 32.06
C ASP A 461 17.56 39.11 31.13
N LEU A 462 16.90 37.93 31.21
CA LEU A 462 15.73 37.63 30.40
C LEU A 462 14.42 38.15 31.01
N THR A 463 14.18 37.87 32.29
CA THR A 463 12.90 38.15 32.98
C THR A 463 12.89 39.44 33.76
N GLY A 464 14.07 40.00 34.05
CA GLY A 464 14.23 41.14 34.93
C GLY A 464 14.02 40.83 36.41
N ILE A 465 13.69 39.56 36.77
CA ILE A 465 13.44 39.12 38.14
C ILE A 465 14.76 38.76 38.78
N ASN A 466 15.12 39.41 39.89
CA ASN A 466 16.35 39.13 40.62
C ASN A 466 16.06 38.70 42.05
N ASP A 467 17.11 38.20 42.75
CA ASP A 467 16.99 37.66 44.11
C ASP A 467 16.40 38.65 45.10
N ALA A 468 16.65 39.96 44.95
CA ALA A 468 16.11 40.99 45.85
C ALA A 468 14.58 41.15 45.71
N MET A 469 14.04 40.95 44.50
CA MET A 469 12.60 41.05 44.25
C MET A 469 11.81 39.90 44.84
N VAL A 470 12.41 38.71 44.97
CA VAL A 470 11.76 37.48 45.44
C VAL A 470 12.12 37.14 46.89
N ALA A 471 12.99 37.93 47.55
CA ALA A 471 13.51 37.61 48.88
C ALA A 471 12.40 37.46 49.95
N ASP A 472 11.42 38.34 49.92
CA ASP A 472 10.28 38.37 50.85
C ASP A 472 9.00 37.79 50.23
N ALA A 473 9.10 37.15 49.06
CA ALA A 473 7.97 36.54 48.39
C ALA A 473 7.59 35.17 49.02
N PRO A 474 6.33 34.71 48.86
CA PRO A 474 5.89 33.37 49.29
C PRO A 474 6.78 32.27 48.77
N THR A 475 6.90 31.18 49.52
CA THR A 475 7.52 29.93 49.05
C THR A 475 6.74 29.32 47.89
N PRO A 476 7.35 28.45 47.07
CA PRO A 476 6.62 27.77 45.99
C PRO A 476 5.36 27.07 46.50
N GLU A 477 5.41 26.46 47.68
CA GLU A 477 4.31 25.73 48.30
C GLU A 477 3.16 26.66 48.71
N GLU A 478 3.46 27.88 49.26
CA GLU A 478 2.47 28.89 49.59
C GLU A 478 1.86 29.52 48.34
N ALA A 479 2.67 29.89 47.36
CA ALA A 479 2.23 30.45 46.11
C ALA A 479 1.31 29.50 45.34
N ILE A 480 1.62 28.20 45.31
CA ILE A 480 0.82 27.17 44.65
C ILE A 480 -0.53 26.96 45.34
N ARG A 481 -0.61 27.07 46.69
CA ARG A 481 -1.88 27.01 47.42
C ARG A 481 -2.77 28.18 47.03
N ALA A 482 -2.22 29.40 47.08
CA ALA A 482 -2.93 30.61 46.69
C ALA A 482 -3.40 30.54 45.21
N PHE A 483 -2.55 30.00 44.32
CA PHE A 483 -2.89 29.83 42.91
C PHE A 483 -3.99 28.78 42.71
N LYS A 484 -3.95 27.67 43.44
CA LYS A 484 -5.01 26.64 43.39
C LYS A 484 -6.36 27.20 43.86
N GLU A 485 -6.34 27.99 44.96
CA GLU A 485 -7.54 28.67 45.45
C GLU A 485 -8.10 29.65 44.41
N PHE A 486 -7.22 30.45 43.78
CA PHE A 486 -7.60 31.34 42.69
C PHE A 486 -8.20 30.58 41.49
N CYS A 487 -7.61 29.46 41.05
CA CYS A 487 -8.09 28.68 39.92
C CYS A 487 -9.45 28.02 40.17
N GLY A 488 -9.68 27.54 41.40
CA GLY A 488 -10.86 26.72 41.73
C GLY A 488 -10.93 25.47 40.79
N ASP A 489 -12.14 25.22 40.28
CA ASP A 489 -12.40 24.11 39.33
C ASP A 489 -12.37 24.56 37.85
N ASN A 490 -11.87 25.76 37.57
CA ASN A 490 -11.85 26.29 36.20
C ASN A 490 -10.79 25.59 35.36
N ILE A 491 -11.02 25.60 34.03
CA ILE A 491 -10.05 25.09 33.07
C ILE A 491 -8.86 26.06 32.97
N LEU A 492 -7.66 25.49 33.07
CA LEU A 492 -6.43 26.24 32.97
C LEU A 492 -6.03 26.42 31.51
N VAL A 493 -5.40 27.54 31.18
CA VAL A 493 -4.93 27.81 29.81
C VAL A 493 -3.53 28.41 29.90
N ALA A 494 -2.55 27.83 29.24
CA ALA A 494 -1.22 28.40 29.11
C ALA A 494 -0.61 28.10 27.74
N HIS A 495 0.49 28.76 27.42
CA HIS A 495 1.16 28.61 26.13
C HIS A 495 2.35 27.66 26.25
N ASN A 496 2.35 26.51 25.53
CA ASN A 496 3.23 25.39 25.76
C ASN A 496 3.05 24.74 27.15
N ALA A 497 1.82 24.81 27.63
CA ALA A 497 1.41 24.41 28.98
C ALA A 497 1.87 23.00 29.33
N HIS A 498 1.66 22.04 28.43
CA HIS A 498 1.96 20.62 28.66
C HIS A 498 3.45 20.35 28.90
N SER A 499 4.30 21.06 28.15
CA SER A 499 5.76 20.85 28.18
C SER A 499 6.48 21.79 29.16
N PHE A 500 5.82 22.78 29.72
CA PHE A 500 6.47 23.78 30.58
C PHE A 500 5.64 24.11 31.83
N ASP A 501 4.68 25.01 31.75
CA ASP A 501 4.02 25.58 32.91
C ASP A 501 3.40 24.51 33.83
N MET A 502 2.66 23.55 33.24
CA MET A 502 2.02 22.49 34.03
C MET A 502 3.02 21.57 34.71
N LEU A 503 4.25 21.41 34.19
CA LEU A 503 5.29 20.64 34.85
C LEU A 503 5.75 21.32 36.13
N PHE A 504 6.00 22.63 36.09
CA PHE A 504 6.40 23.42 37.28
C PHE A 504 5.29 23.50 38.32
N ILE A 505 4.03 23.74 37.88
CA ILE A 505 2.85 23.76 38.74
C ILE A 505 2.65 22.43 39.46
N ARG A 506 2.75 21.30 38.74
CA ARG A 506 2.63 19.96 39.33
C ARG A 506 3.75 19.65 40.32
N LYS A 507 5.00 19.98 39.97
CA LYS A 507 6.15 19.75 40.87
C LYS A 507 6.08 20.59 42.14
N ALA A 508 5.63 21.82 42.08
CA ALA A 508 5.39 22.63 43.24
C ALA A 508 4.18 22.12 44.06
N GLY A 509 3.12 21.65 43.38
CA GLY A 509 1.96 21.01 43.97
C GLY A 509 2.30 19.71 44.71
N GLU A 510 3.10 18.81 44.14
CA GLU A 510 3.58 17.60 44.79
C GLU A 510 4.22 17.90 46.15
N LYS A 511 5.08 18.94 46.23
CA LYS A 511 5.72 19.36 47.48
C LYS A 511 4.72 19.99 48.47
N ALA A 512 3.72 20.68 47.99
CA ALA A 512 2.67 21.29 48.77
C ALA A 512 1.57 20.31 49.22
N GLY A 513 1.60 19.06 48.71
CA GLY A 513 0.54 18.08 48.93
C GLY A 513 -0.76 18.40 48.17
N ILE A 514 -0.65 19.08 47.03
CA ILE A 514 -1.78 19.46 46.15
C ILE A 514 -1.65 18.73 44.81
N SER A 515 -2.68 17.95 44.47
CA SER A 515 -2.76 17.35 43.14
C SER A 515 -3.35 18.32 42.11
N TRP A 516 -2.81 18.26 40.89
CA TRP A 516 -3.30 18.97 39.72
C TRP A 516 -3.77 17.99 38.61
N ASP A 517 -3.86 16.68 38.92
CA ASP A 517 -4.15 15.65 37.96
C ASP A 517 -5.61 15.66 37.47
N GLU A 518 -6.50 16.15 38.33
CA GLU A 518 -7.92 16.33 38.01
C GLU A 518 -8.23 17.62 37.25
N ASN A 519 -7.26 18.54 37.15
CA ASN A 519 -7.48 19.81 36.46
C ASN A 519 -7.35 19.64 34.95
N THR A 520 -8.40 19.93 34.21
CA THR A 520 -8.35 20.09 32.76
C THR A 520 -7.58 21.36 32.42
N TYR A 521 -6.71 21.28 31.44
CA TYR A 521 -5.99 22.46 30.92
C TYR A 521 -5.91 22.44 29.40
N ILE A 522 -5.76 23.64 28.83
CA ILE A 522 -5.61 23.89 27.39
C ILE A 522 -4.20 24.41 27.13
N ASP A 523 -3.53 23.79 26.16
CA ASP A 523 -2.27 24.28 25.61
C ASP A 523 -2.53 25.04 24.32
N THR A 524 -2.27 26.36 24.35
CA THR A 524 -2.53 27.23 23.20
C THR A 524 -1.48 27.11 22.09
N LEU A 525 -0.33 26.49 22.32
CA LEU A 525 0.68 26.29 21.29
C LEU A 525 0.19 25.37 20.16
N PRO A 526 -0.29 24.13 20.44
CA PRO A 526 -0.88 23.30 19.38
C PRO A 526 -2.16 23.90 18.79
N MET A 527 -2.97 24.63 19.59
CA MET A 527 -4.12 25.34 19.03
C MET A 527 -3.69 26.41 18.01
N GLY A 528 -2.69 27.24 18.33
CA GLY A 528 -2.16 28.23 17.41
C GLY A 528 -1.57 27.65 16.13
N GLN A 529 -0.91 26.48 16.23
CA GLN A 529 -0.42 25.76 15.07
C GLN A 529 -1.55 25.31 14.13
N ALA A 530 -2.70 24.96 14.70
CA ALA A 530 -3.86 24.52 13.93
C ALA A 530 -4.68 25.67 13.36
N LEU A 531 -4.90 26.72 14.16
CA LEU A 531 -5.73 27.89 13.78
C LEU A 531 -4.98 28.83 12.83
N PHE A 532 -3.67 29.03 13.01
CA PHE A 532 -2.85 29.98 12.26
C PHE A 532 -1.74 29.30 11.46
N PRO A 533 -2.05 28.40 10.50
CA PRO A 533 -1.05 27.64 9.79
C PRO A 533 -0.12 28.54 8.96
N GLY A 534 1.17 28.19 8.93
CA GLY A 534 2.15 28.87 8.07
C GLY A 534 2.95 29.97 8.72
N LEU A 535 2.79 30.23 10.04
CA LEU A 535 3.64 31.16 10.77
C LEU A 535 5.07 30.63 10.88
N ARG A 536 6.06 31.53 10.89
CA ARG A 536 7.48 31.18 11.00
C ARG A 536 7.80 30.41 12.31
N ASN A 537 7.15 30.81 13.38
CA ASN A 537 7.13 30.14 14.68
C ASN A 537 5.84 30.54 15.42
N TYR A 538 5.59 29.93 16.55
CA TYR A 538 4.36 30.13 17.34
C TYR A 538 4.65 30.71 18.73
N LYS A 539 5.66 31.56 18.86
CA LYS A 539 5.88 32.33 20.07
C LYS A 539 4.76 33.37 20.21
N LEU A 540 4.43 33.77 21.44
CA LEU A 540 3.38 34.77 21.74
C LEU A 540 3.53 36.02 20.89
N ASP A 541 4.74 36.55 20.75
CA ASP A 541 5.05 37.71 19.90
C ASP A 541 4.64 37.53 18.45
N THR A 542 4.93 36.35 17.90
CA THR A 542 4.65 36.08 16.51
C THR A 542 3.15 36.00 16.28
N ILE A 543 2.43 35.36 17.23
CA ILE A 543 0.97 35.24 17.17
C ILE A 543 0.34 36.61 17.39
N ASN A 544 0.78 37.39 18.38
CA ASN A 544 0.30 38.75 18.61
C ASN A 544 0.44 39.67 17.39
N LYS A 545 1.61 39.58 16.73
CA LYS A 545 1.85 40.37 15.51
C LYS A 545 0.97 39.92 14.36
N HIS A 546 0.70 38.64 14.25
CA HIS A 546 -0.19 38.07 13.23
C HIS A 546 -1.65 38.50 13.45
N LEU A 547 -2.08 38.53 14.70
CA LEU A 547 -3.44 38.94 15.10
C LEU A 547 -3.61 40.45 15.28
N GLU A 548 -2.56 41.25 15.00
CA GLU A 548 -2.53 42.73 15.19
C GLU A 548 -2.86 43.16 16.62
N ILE A 549 -2.55 42.31 17.61
CA ILE A 549 -2.73 42.61 19.03
C ILE A 549 -1.61 43.59 19.46
N PRO A 550 -1.94 44.65 20.28
CA PRO A 550 -0.94 45.62 20.71
C PRO A 550 0.25 45.00 21.43
N PRO A 551 1.47 45.51 21.26
CA PRO A 551 2.65 45.01 21.94
C PRO A 551 2.53 45.17 23.47
N PHE A 552 3.15 44.23 24.21
CA PHE A 552 3.11 44.16 25.65
C PHE A 552 4.53 44.00 26.22
N ASN A 553 4.69 44.16 27.55
CA ASN A 553 5.96 43.94 28.22
C ASN A 553 6.19 42.46 28.42
N HIS A 554 7.22 41.92 27.76
CA HIS A 554 7.58 40.52 27.88
C HIS A 554 8.30 40.21 29.20
N HIS A 555 8.20 38.93 29.59
CA HIS A 555 8.90 38.34 30.72
C HIS A 555 8.44 38.87 32.09
N ARG A 556 7.14 39.17 32.17
CA ARG A 556 6.38 39.34 33.40
C ARG A 556 5.15 38.47 33.33
N ALA A 557 5.06 37.48 34.20
CA ALA A 557 4.05 36.44 34.11
C ALA A 557 2.62 36.95 33.97
N VAL A 558 2.27 38.08 34.62
CA VAL A 558 0.92 38.66 34.48
C VAL A 558 0.69 39.34 33.12
N ASP A 559 1.72 39.97 32.56
CA ASP A 559 1.63 40.63 31.26
C ASP A 559 1.60 39.61 30.13
N ASP A 560 2.38 38.51 30.25
CA ASP A 560 2.35 37.39 29.33
C ASP A 560 1.02 36.64 29.42
N ALA A 561 0.47 36.39 30.60
CA ALA A 561 -0.87 35.83 30.79
C ALA A 561 -1.97 36.71 30.19
N MET A 562 -1.86 38.04 30.27
CA MET A 562 -2.81 38.98 29.68
C MET A 562 -2.71 38.97 28.15
N ALA A 563 -1.50 38.93 27.59
CA ALA A 563 -1.29 38.81 26.15
C ALA A 563 -1.85 37.49 25.60
N LEU A 564 -1.57 36.39 26.31
CA LEU A 564 -2.13 35.10 26.00
C LEU A 564 -3.66 35.10 26.09
N ALA A 565 -4.25 35.74 27.09
CA ALA A 565 -5.71 35.84 27.22
C ALA A 565 -6.35 36.54 26.01
N ARG A 566 -5.71 37.59 25.48
CA ARG A 566 -6.17 38.25 24.24
C ARG A 566 -6.08 37.35 23.03
N ILE A 567 -4.98 36.58 22.89
CA ILE A 567 -4.85 35.56 21.85
C ILE A 567 -5.96 34.51 22.00
N PHE A 568 -6.20 34.08 23.24
CA PHE A 568 -7.19 33.02 23.52
C PHE A 568 -8.63 33.50 23.24
N GLU A 569 -8.99 34.76 23.48
CA GLU A 569 -10.28 35.32 23.01
C GLU A 569 -10.47 35.18 21.50
N VAL A 570 -9.42 35.46 20.71
CA VAL A 570 -9.48 35.30 19.25
C VAL A 570 -9.60 33.81 18.89
N MET A 571 -8.81 32.93 19.53
CA MET A 571 -8.87 31.51 19.32
C MET A 571 -10.25 30.92 19.62
N LEU A 572 -10.94 31.39 20.68
CA LEU A 572 -12.30 30.95 20.99
C LEU A 572 -13.28 31.35 19.88
N THR A 573 -13.14 32.53 19.32
CA THR A 573 -13.95 32.99 18.18
C THR A 573 -13.69 32.14 16.93
N ASP A 574 -12.43 31.87 16.61
CA ASP A 574 -12.05 31.05 15.46
C ASP A 574 -12.52 29.60 15.61
N LEU A 575 -12.59 29.06 16.85
CA LEU A 575 -13.19 27.76 17.12
C LEU A 575 -14.67 27.71 16.81
N GLU A 576 -15.42 28.76 17.26
CA GLU A 576 -16.85 28.88 16.98
C GLU A 576 -17.13 28.98 15.46
N GLU A 577 -16.29 29.72 14.73
CA GLU A 577 -16.37 29.81 13.25
C GLU A 577 -16.13 28.46 12.56
N LYS A 578 -15.43 27.56 13.23
CA LYS A 578 -15.17 26.18 12.76
C LYS A 578 -16.23 25.17 13.26
N ASP A 579 -17.33 25.64 13.82
CA ASP A 579 -18.41 24.80 14.39
C ASP A 579 -17.95 23.94 15.58
N ILE A 580 -16.96 24.42 16.33
CA ILE A 580 -16.47 23.82 17.57
C ILE A 580 -17.02 24.68 18.72
N HIS A 581 -17.94 24.12 19.52
CA HIS A 581 -18.67 24.90 20.58
C HIS A 581 -18.38 24.42 22.00
N ALA A 582 -17.56 23.37 22.15
CA ALA A 582 -17.26 22.79 23.45
C ALA A 582 -15.78 22.39 23.56
N VAL A 583 -15.24 22.42 24.78
CA VAL A 583 -13.82 22.16 25.06
C VAL A 583 -13.44 20.75 24.67
N GLU A 584 -14.29 19.74 24.95
CA GLU A 584 -14.06 18.34 24.57
C GLU A 584 -13.96 18.12 23.06
N ALA A 585 -14.51 19.02 22.25
CA ALA A 585 -14.49 18.93 20.80
C ALA A 585 -13.23 19.57 20.17
N ILE A 586 -12.41 20.32 20.94
CA ILE A 586 -11.25 21.07 20.39
C ILE A 586 -10.23 20.13 19.74
N ASN A 587 -9.81 19.07 20.46
CA ASN A 587 -8.79 18.14 19.97
C ASN A 587 -9.19 17.47 18.65
N THR A 588 -10.46 17.10 18.52
CA THR A 588 -11.03 16.44 17.33
C THR A 588 -11.34 17.44 16.23
N GLY A 589 -11.96 18.57 16.59
CA GLY A 589 -12.41 19.58 15.63
C GLY A 589 -11.26 20.34 14.96
N LEU A 590 -10.14 20.54 15.65
CA LEU A 590 -8.91 21.08 15.08
C LEU A 590 -8.08 20.04 14.31
N GLY A 591 -8.43 18.75 14.40
CA GLY A 591 -7.84 17.68 13.61
C GLY A 591 -8.11 17.82 12.12
N GLY A 592 -7.39 17.06 11.28
CA GLY A 592 -7.61 17.03 9.83
C GLY A 592 -6.74 18.00 9.01
N ASN A 593 -5.74 18.60 9.58
CA ASN A 593 -4.76 19.38 8.82
C ASN A 593 -3.96 18.46 7.88
N LYS A 594 -4.07 18.70 6.57
CA LYS A 594 -3.37 17.91 5.53
C LYS A 594 -1.85 17.89 5.68
N GLU A 595 -1.25 18.85 6.35
CA GLU A 595 0.19 18.84 6.66
C GLU A 595 0.58 17.70 7.60
N VAL A 596 -0.32 17.27 8.48
CA VAL A 596 -0.11 16.12 9.37
C VAL A 596 0.06 14.82 8.58
N LEU A 597 -0.58 14.71 7.41
CA LEU A 597 -0.43 13.56 6.54
C LEU A 597 1.00 13.37 6.02
N LYS A 598 1.82 14.42 6.02
CA LYS A 598 3.24 14.36 5.66
C LYS A 598 4.12 13.80 6.78
N LYS A 599 3.60 13.74 8.02
CA LYS A 599 4.32 13.16 9.17
C LYS A 599 4.60 11.66 8.95
N LYS A 600 5.49 11.11 9.75
CA LYS A 600 5.74 9.68 9.83
C LYS A 600 4.46 8.97 10.25
N TYR A 601 4.13 7.87 9.58
CA TYR A 601 3.01 7.02 9.94
C TYR A 601 3.45 5.86 10.81
N TYR A 602 2.48 5.26 11.46
CA TYR A 602 2.60 4.02 12.22
C TYR A 602 1.74 2.94 11.57
N HIS A 603 2.04 1.68 11.85
CA HIS A 603 1.15 0.58 11.55
C HIS A 603 0.12 0.42 12.66
N LEU A 604 -1.10 0.05 12.31
CA LEU A 604 -2.20 -0.16 13.23
C LEU A 604 -3.11 -1.25 12.66
N ILE A 605 -3.37 -2.31 13.43
CA ILE A 605 -4.31 -3.35 13.04
C ILE A 605 -5.74 -2.92 13.38
N ILE A 606 -6.62 -3.08 12.40
CA ILE A 606 -8.05 -2.94 12.53
C ILE A 606 -8.67 -4.32 12.28
N LEU A 607 -9.37 -4.90 13.25
CA LEU A 607 -10.20 -6.10 13.05
C LEU A 607 -11.67 -5.73 13.07
N VAL A 608 -12.45 -6.36 12.21
CA VAL A 608 -13.89 -6.15 12.11
C VAL A 608 -14.61 -7.09 13.07
N GLN A 609 -15.38 -6.54 13.99
CA GLN A 609 -16.13 -7.29 14.97
C GLN A 609 -17.53 -7.72 14.48
N ASN A 610 -18.20 -6.84 13.74
CA ASN A 610 -19.58 -7.04 13.29
C ASN A 610 -19.84 -6.32 11.95
N GLN A 611 -21.08 -6.41 11.45
CA GLN A 611 -21.46 -5.82 10.17
C GLN A 611 -21.33 -4.28 10.13
N VAL A 612 -21.53 -3.60 11.26
CA VAL A 612 -21.32 -2.15 11.36
C VAL A 612 -19.84 -1.83 11.18
N GLY A 613 -18.97 -2.57 11.88
CA GLY A 613 -17.52 -2.43 11.75
C GLY A 613 -17.02 -2.69 10.34
N LEU A 614 -17.58 -3.69 9.62
CA LEU A 614 -17.20 -3.95 8.23
C LEU A 614 -17.50 -2.74 7.33
N LYS A 615 -18.67 -2.16 7.47
CA LYS A 615 -19.06 -0.95 6.75
C LYS A 615 -18.16 0.24 7.11
N ASN A 616 -17.81 0.38 8.39
CA ASN A 616 -16.94 1.43 8.88
C ASN A 616 -15.51 1.25 8.36
N LEU A 617 -14.96 0.02 8.33
CA LEU A 617 -13.67 -0.26 7.72
C LEU A 617 -13.64 0.15 6.24
N TYR A 618 -14.68 -0.18 5.46
CA TYR A 618 -14.75 0.24 4.05
C TYR A 618 -14.77 1.76 3.89
N ARG A 619 -15.45 2.49 4.79
CA ARG A 619 -15.43 3.96 4.81
C ARG A 619 -14.04 4.51 5.11
N ILE A 620 -13.37 3.95 6.12
CA ILE A 620 -12.00 4.33 6.51
C ILE A 620 -11.04 4.10 5.34
N VAL A 621 -11.03 2.91 4.74
CA VAL A 621 -10.15 2.57 3.61
C VAL A 621 -10.47 3.45 2.39
N SER A 622 -11.75 3.68 2.09
CA SER A 622 -12.15 4.57 0.98
C SER A 622 -11.67 6.00 1.21
N ALA A 623 -11.86 6.55 2.41
CA ALA A 623 -11.39 7.90 2.74
C ALA A 623 -9.86 7.98 2.71
N ALA A 624 -9.16 6.96 3.21
CA ALA A 624 -7.69 6.91 3.17
C ALA A 624 -7.14 6.99 1.75
N HIS A 625 -7.82 6.35 0.77
CA HIS A 625 -7.40 6.36 -0.64
C HIS A 625 -7.84 7.61 -1.40
N THR A 626 -8.97 8.23 -1.06
CA THR A 626 -9.55 9.35 -1.82
C THR A 626 -9.28 10.72 -1.22
N GLN A 627 -9.18 10.82 0.12
CA GLN A 627 -9.06 12.08 0.85
C GLN A 627 -7.72 12.26 1.54
N TYR A 628 -7.15 11.15 2.07
CA TYR A 628 -5.96 11.18 2.94
C TYR A 628 -4.76 10.46 2.33
N PHE A 629 -4.70 10.32 1.01
CA PHE A 629 -3.59 9.66 0.33
C PHE A 629 -2.36 10.57 0.26
N PHE A 630 -1.26 10.12 0.85
CA PHE A 630 0.06 10.72 0.67
C PHE A 630 1.12 9.61 0.61
N LYS A 631 1.54 9.23 -0.61
CA LYS A 631 2.43 8.08 -0.89
C LYS A 631 1.86 6.71 -0.48
N LYS A 632 1.06 6.67 0.57
CA LYS A 632 0.32 5.53 1.13
C LYS A 632 -1.06 6.04 1.58
N PRO A 633 -2.07 5.18 1.63
CA PRO A 633 -3.39 5.55 2.13
C PRO A 633 -3.33 5.78 3.65
N ARG A 634 -3.29 7.03 4.08
CA ARG A 634 -3.18 7.40 5.50
C ARG A 634 -4.52 7.28 6.20
N VAL A 635 -4.50 6.81 7.44
CA VAL A 635 -5.67 6.76 8.31
C VAL A 635 -5.44 7.71 9.49
N PRO A 636 -6.05 8.92 9.44
CA PRO A 636 -5.99 9.84 10.58
C PRO A 636 -6.71 9.28 11.81
N ARG A 637 -6.23 9.60 13.01
CA ARG A 637 -6.88 9.21 14.28
C ARG A 637 -8.31 9.77 14.36
N SER A 638 -8.53 10.99 13.89
CA SER A 638 -9.86 11.62 13.83
C SER A 638 -10.84 10.81 13.00
N LEU A 639 -10.44 10.36 11.81
CA LEU A 639 -11.25 9.49 10.95
C LEU A 639 -11.54 8.13 11.62
N LEU A 640 -10.53 7.55 12.26
CA LEU A 640 -10.67 6.27 12.95
C LEU A 640 -11.62 6.39 14.14
N ASN A 641 -11.56 7.46 14.91
CA ASN A 641 -12.49 7.75 16.02
C ASN A 641 -13.92 7.93 15.50
N GLN A 642 -14.11 8.60 14.36
CA GLN A 642 -15.44 8.80 13.75
C GLN A 642 -16.11 7.47 13.38
N TYR A 643 -15.35 6.48 12.94
CA TYR A 643 -15.85 5.18 12.47
C TYR A 643 -15.42 4.01 13.37
N ARG A 644 -15.22 4.27 14.67
CA ARG A 644 -14.70 3.32 15.65
C ARG A 644 -15.61 2.14 15.94
N GLU A 645 -16.92 2.34 15.83
CA GLU A 645 -17.94 1.34 16.20
C GLU A 645 -17.80 0.02 15.41
N GLY A 646 -17.80 -1.10 16.13
CA GLY A 646 -17.67 -2.44 15.56
C GLY A 646 -16.27 -2.81 15.08
N LEU A 647 -15.25 -2.05 15.48
CA LEU A 647 -13.84 -2.29 15.17
C LEU A 647 -13.05 -2.56 16.45
N LEU A 648 -12.08 -3.48 16.36
CA LEU A 648 -11.06 -3.72 17.37
C LEU A 648 -9.72 -3.24 16.84
N LEU A 649 -8.98 -2.48 17.64
CA LEU A 649 -7.69 -1.90 17.26
C LEU A 649 -6.55 -2.50 18.06
N SER A 650 -5.39 -2.68 17.40
CA SER A 650 -4.12 -3.04 18.01
C SER A 650 -2.98 -2.16 17.48
N PRO A 651 -1.93 -1.91 18.31
CA PRO A 651 -0.77 -1.11 17.89
C PRO A 651 0.14 -1.79 16.84
N ALA A 652 -0.27 -2.92 16.29
CA ALA A 652 0.45 -3.69 15.28
C ALA A 652 1.89 -4.13 15.68
N CYS A 653 2.80 -4.17 14.69
CA CYS A 653 4.17 -4.65 14.78
C CYS A 653 5.17 -3.61 15.33
N GLU A 654 6.47 -3.80 15.07
CA GLU A 654 7.54 -2.86 15.45
C GLU A 654 7.40 -1.49 14.78
N ALA A 655 6.66 -1.42 13.67
CA ALA A 655 6.34 -0.16 12.99
C ALA A 655 5.15 0.59 13.63
N GLY A 656 4.51 0.00 14.63
CA GLY A 656 3.40 0.60 15.37
C GLY A 656 3.81 1.72 16.32
N GLU A 657 2.83 2.50 16.75
CA GLU A 657 3.05 3.65 17.64
C GLU A 657 3.64 3.22 18.99
N LEU A 658 3.04 2.22 19.62
CA LEU A 658 3.44 1.74 20.94
C LEU A 658 4.86 1.17 20.95
N TYR A 659 5.14 0.25 20.04
CA TYR A 659 6.46 -0.39 20.00
C TYR A 659 7.57 0.62 19.72
N ARG A 660 7.36 1.56 18.80
CA ARG A 660 8.31 2.65 18.53
C ARG A 660 8.51 3.57 19.72
N ALA A 661 7.47 3.83 20.51
CA ALA A 661 7.58 4.61 21.74
C ALA A 661 8.43 3.88 22.80
N ILE A 662 8.27 2.55 22.91
CA ILE A 662 9.09 1.70 23.80
C ILE A 662 10.56 1.73 23.36
N VAL A 663 10.84 1.51 22.07
CA VAL A 663 12.21 1.56 21.51
C VAL A 663 12.85 2.93 21.72
N ALA A 664 12.06 4.00 21.65
CA ALA A 664 12.52 5.38 21.90
C ALA A 664 12.73 5.70 23.39
N GLY A 665 12.45 4.76 24.31
CA GLY A 665 12.64 4.96 25.74
C GLY A 665 11.67 5.96 26.37
N GLN A 666 10.44 6.05 25.84
CA GLN A 666 9.43 6.97 26.40
C GLN A 666 9.06 6.56 27.83
N PRO A 667 8.72 7.53 28.70
CA PRO A 667 8.28 7.25 30.06
C PRO A 667 7.09 6.29 30.10
N TYR A 668 7.04 5.44 31.13
CA TYR A 668 6.03 4.39 31.25
C TYR A 668 4.59 4.94 31.26
N GLU A 669 4.35 6.08 31.89
CA GLU A 669 3.05 6.76 31.89
C GLU A 669 2.59 7.15 30.48
N GLN A 670 3.53 7.56 29.63
CA GLN A 670 3.23 7.86 28.24
C GLN A 670 2.93 6.60 27.44
N LEU A 671 3.63 5.52 27.73
CA LEU A 671 3.32 4.19 27.13
C LEU A 671 1.93 3.72 27.53
N LEU A 672 1.52 3.91 28.79
CA LEU A 672 0.15 3.62 29.24
C LEU A 672 -0.90 4.42 28.46
N ARG A 673 -0.69 5.73 28.26
CA ARG A 673 -1.62 6.57 27.47
C ARG A 673 -1.73 6.12 26.01
N ILE A 674 -0.61 5.75 25.40
CA ILE A 674 -0.61 5.21 24.03
C ILE A 674 -1.36 3.88 24.01
N ALA A 675 -1.05 2.96 24.91
CA ALA A 675 -1.63 1.63 24.96
C ALA A 675 -3.14 1.66 25.28
N ASP A 676 -3.60 2.66 26.04
CA ASP A 676 -5.02 2.80 26.40
C ASP A 676 -5.95 3.08 25.21
N TYR A 677 -5.42 3.61 24.12
CA TYR A 677 -6.18 3.84 22.89
C TYR A 677 -6.62 2.55 22.20
N TYR A 678 -5.90 1.45 22.38
CA TYR A 678 -6.11 0.17 21.69
C TYR A 678 -7.00 -0.78 22.51
N ASP A 679 -7.70 -1.70 21.84
CA ASP A 679 -8.56 -2.70 22.50
C ASP A 679 -7.77 -3.89 22.99
N TYR A 680 -6.70 -4.24 22.29
CA TYR A 680 -5.77 -5.29 22.64
C TYR A 680 -4.36 -4.89 22.21
N LEU A 681 -3.36 -5.52 22.79
CA LEU A 681 -1.95 -5.26 22.46
C LEU A 681 -1.34 -6.47 21.77
N GLU A 682 -0.27 -6.24 21.02
CA GLU A 682 0.35 -7.25 20.17
C GLU A 682 1.85 -7.36 20.49
N VAL A 683 2.34 -8.59 20.53
CA VAL A 683 3.75 -8.93 20.57
C VAL A 683 4.08 -9.93 19.47
N GLN A 684 5.30 -9.88 18.97
CA GLN A 684 5.74 -10.72 17.85
C GLN A 684 6.95 -11.56 18.23
N PRO A 685 7.21 -12.68 17.52
CA PRO A 685 8.42 -13.49 17.66
C PRO A 685 9.69 -12.63 17.57
N LEU A 686 10.73 -13.02 18.33
CA LEU A 686 11.98 -12.27 18.35
C LEU A 686 12.63 -12.17 16.97
N GLY A 687 12.51 -13.23 16.16
CA GLY A 687 13.04 -13.26 14.79
C GLY A 687 12.44 -12.21 13.86
N ASN A 688 11.19 -11.78 14.11
CA ASN A 688 10.57 -10.71 13.31
C ASN A 688 11.32 -9.38 13.47
N ASN A 689 11.93 -9.15 14.67
CA ASN A 689 12.57 -7.89 15.05
C ASN A 689 14.11 -7.98 15.16
N GLU A 690 14.71 -9.12 14.84
CA GLU A 690 16.15 -9.35 14.93
C GLU A 690 16.98 -8.38 14.07
N PHE A 691 16.38 -7.86 12.99
CA PHE A 691 16.99 -6.83 12.16
C PHE A 691 17.36 -5.56 12.95
N MET A 692 16.68 -5.25 14.04
CA MET A 692 17.00 -4.10 14.90
C MET A 692 18.36 -4.25 15.55
N VAL A 693 18.71 -5.48 15.98
CA VAL A 693 20.03 -5.79 16.52
C VAL A 693 21.08 -5.74 15.41
N ARG A 694 20.79 -6.39 14.29
CA ARG A 694 21.68 -6.44 13.11
C ARG A 694 22.01 -5.04 12.58
N ASN A 695 21.06 -4.12 12.63
CA ASN A 695 21.20 -2.73 12.16
C ASN A 695 21.68 -1.77 13.26
N GLY A 696 21.99 -2.27 14.48
CA GLY A 696 22.46 -1.45 15.58
C GLY A 696 21.42 -0.47 16.16
N GLN A 697 20.15 -0.74 15.95
CA GLN A 697 19.05 0.05 16.54
C GLN A 697 18.83 -0.30 18.02
N VAL A 698 19.13 -1.53 18.40
CA VAL A 698 19.13 -2.03 19.78
C VAL A 698 20.36 -2.89 20.01
N ASP A 699 20.79 -2.98 21.26
CA ASP A 699 22.07 -3.59 21.63
C ASP A 699 22.05 -5.14 21.61
N SER A 700 20.90 -5.77 21.79
CA SER A 700 20.82 -7.22 21.94
C SER A 700 19.40 -7.78 21.74
N ILE A 701 19.31 -9.09 21.53
CA ILE A 701 18.04 -9.84 21.55
C ILE A 701 17.33 -9.72 22.91
N GLU A 702 18.08 -9.57 24.02
CA GLU A 702 17.47 -9.39 25.34
C GLU A 702 16.71 -8.05 25.44
N ALA A 703 17.16 -7.01 24.73
CA ALA A 703 16.43 -5.76 24.63
C ALA A 703 15.05 -5.99 23.95
N ILE A 704 15.00 -6.77 22.86
CA ILE A 704 13.74 -7.13 22.19
C ILE A 704 12.80 -7.92 23.10
N LYS A 705 13.34 -8.88 23.90
CA LYS A 705 12.55 -9.59 24.91
C LYS A 705 11.96 -8.64 25.95
N ASN A 706 12.75 -7.63 26.37
CA ASN A 706 12.29 -6.65 27.34
C ASN A 706 11.21 -5.73 26.75
N PHE A 707 11.27 -5.41 25.47
CA PHE A 707 10.18 -4.67 24.79
C PHE A 707 8.88 -5.48 24.83
N ASN A 708 8.93 -6.76 24.47
CA ASN A 708 7.76 -7.64 24.56
C ASN A 708 7.23 -7.76 25.99
N ARG A 709 8.12 -7.90 27.00
CA ARG A 709 7.72 -7.90 28.42
C ARG A 709 7.05 -6.58 28.82
N THR A 710 7.53 -5.45 28.33
CA THR A 710 6.91 -4.13 28.58
C THR A 710 5.51 -4.07 27.99
N VAL A 711 5.29 -4.56 26.77
CA VAL A 711 3.94 -4.61 26.18
C VAL A 711 3.01 -5.51 26.99
N ILE A 712 3.52 -6.67 27.46
CA ILE A 712 2.74 -7.58 28.31
C ILE A 712 2.36 -6.90 29.64
N GLN A 713 3.31 -6.21 30.28
CA GLN A 713 3.05 -5.47 31.53
C GLN A 713 2.01 -4.35 31.33
N LEU A 714 2.11 -3.59 30.23
CA LEU A 714 1.12 -2.57 29.91
C LEU A 714 -0.29 -3.17 29.73
N GLY A 715 -0.38 -4.35 29.11
CA GLY A 715 -1.65 -5.07 28.98
C GLY A 715 -2.22 -5.52 30.33
N GLU A 716 -1.37 -5.97 31.25
CA GLU A 716 -1.78 -6.34 32.61
C GLU A 716 -2.28 -5.12 33.39
N ASP A 717 -1.55 -4.02 33.35
CA ASP A 717 -1.90 -2.79 34.09
C ASP A 717 -3.19 -2.15 33.55
N LEU A 718 -3.43 -2.22 32.24
CA LEU A 718 -4.64 -1.71 31.59
C LEU A 718 -5.78 -2.73 31.50
N HIS A 719 -5.58 -3.96 31.99
CA HIS A 719 -6.53 -5.07 31.88
C HIS A 719 -6.94 -5.38 30.43
N LYS A 720 -6.00 -5.21 29.49
CA LYS A 720 -6.20 -5.46 28.06
C LYS A 720 -5.56 -6.79 27.64
N PRO A 721 -6.19 -7.57 26.77
CA PRO A 721 -5.57 -8.80 26.27
C PRO A 721 -4.32 -8.47 25.43
N VAL A 722 -3.26 -9.22 25.69
CA VAL A 722 -2.06 -9.22 24.84
C VAL A 722 -2.08 -10.49 23.99
N VAL A 723 -1.80 -10.37 22.70
CA VAL A 723 -1.78 -11.49 21.74
C VAL A 723 -0.40 -11.62 21.09
N ALA A 724 0.01 -12.85 20.84
CA ALA A 724 1.18 -13.15 20.02
C ALA A 724 0.72 -13.38 18.57
N THR A 725 1.22 -12.59 17.64
CA THR A 725 0.92 -12.69 16.21
C THR A 725 2.18 -13.00 15.41
N GLY A 726 2.00 -13.69 14.29
CA GLY A 726 3.11 -14.08 13.42
C GLY A 726 3.55 -13.01 12.44
N ASP A 727 2.66 -12.05 12.13
CA ASP A 727 2.86 -11.09 11.02
C ASP A 727 3.18 -11.85 9.72
N SER A 728 2.32 -12.83 9.42
CA SER A 728 2.62 -13.83 8.42
C SER A 728 2.52 -13.25 7.01
N HIS A 729 3.62 -13.29 6.24
CA HIS A 729 3.71 -12.81 4.87
C HIS A 729 3.79 -13.95 3.83
N PHE A 730 4.14 -15.15 4.26
CA PHE A 730 4.23 -16.35 3.42
C PHE A 730 3.83 -17.62 4.19
N GLN A 731 3.57 -18.73 3.48
CA GLN A 731 2.98 -19.94 4.07
C GLN A 731 4.02 -20.80 4.77
N GLU A 732 5.03 -21.23 4.03
CA GLU A 732 6.02 -22.18 4.51
C GLU A 732 7.37 -21.46 4.80
N PRO A 733 8.19 -21.98 5.72
CA PRO A 733 9.48 -21.35 6.04
C PRO A 733 10.35 -21.07 4.80
N GLU A 734 10.31 -21.95 3.79
CA GLU A 734 11.10 -21.88 2.56
C GLU A 734 10.65 -20.77 1.61
N ASP A 735 9.41 -20.30 1.74
CA ASP A 735 8.82 -19.27 0.86
C ASP A 735 9.44 -17.87 1.04
N TRP A 736 10.32 -17.70 2.05
CA TRP A 736 11.02 -16.43 2.28
C TRP A 736 11.71 -15.88 1.04
N ILE A 737 12.20 -16.78 0.17
CA ILE A 737 12.93 -16.40 -1.05
C ILE A 737 12.05 -15.60 -2.02
N TYR A 738 10.75 -15.92 -2.10
CA TYR A 738 9.81 -15.19 -2.97
C TYR A 738 9.59 -13.77 -2.46
N ARG A 739 9.50 -13.58 -1.13
CA ARG A 739 9.41 -12.25 -0.53
C ARG A 739 10.71 -11.47 -0.74
N ALA A 740 11.87 -12.12 -0.63
CA ALA A 740 13.17 -11.52 -0.93
C ALA A 740 13.21 -10.94 -2.35
N VAL A 741 12.70 -11.68 -3.35
CA VAL A 741 12.61 -11.19 -4.74
C VAL A 741 11.71 -9.97 -4.85
N LEU A 742 10.53 -9.97 -4.19
CA LEU A 742 9.62 -8.83 -4.18
C LEU A 742 10.28 -7.59 -3.55
N GLN A 743 10.95 -7.75 -2.41
CA GLN A 743 11.62 -6.65 -1.71
C GLN A 743 12.83 -6.12 -2.46
N ALA A 744 13.62 -7.00 -3.08
CA ALA A 744 14.72 -6.59 -3.97
C ALA A 744 14.20 -5.75 -5.15
N GLY A 745 13.05 -6.14 -5.73
CA GLY A 745 12.34 -5.36 -6.76
C GLY A 745 11.90 -3.98 -6.30
N ASN A 746 11.61 -3.82 -5.00
CA ASN A 746 11.30 -2.53 -4.37
C ASN A 746 12.55 -1.72 -3.97
N GLY A 747 13.75 -2.26 -4.19
CA GLY A 747 15.01 -1.57 -3.91
C GLY A 747 15.50 -1.70 -2.47
N PHE A 748 15.00 -2.68 -1.71
CA PHE A 748 15.55 -3.01 -0.39
C PHE A 748 16.93 -3.66 -0.56
N LYS A 749 17.95 -3.10 0.10
CA LYS A 749 19.33 -3.56 -0.02
C LYS A 749 19.64 -4.83 0.78
N ASP A 750 18.84 -5.12 1.77
CA ASP A 750 18.94 -6.25 2.70
C ASP A 750 17.86 -7.32 2.44
N ALA A 751 17.32 -7.34 1.23
CA ALA A 751 16.26 -8.28 0.84
C ALA A 751 16.61 -9.75 1.10
N ASP A 752 17.89 -10.14 1.06
CA ASP A 752 18.34 -11.50 1.35
C ASP A 752 18.30 -11.87 2.84
N ASN A 753 18.13 -10.89 3.73
CA ASN A 753 18.05 -11.09 5.18
C ASN A 753 16.58 -11.05 5.67
N GLN A 754 15.77 -11.97 5.17
CA GLN A 754 14.35 -12.01 5.51
C GLN A 754 14.09 -12.37 6.97
N ALA A 755 13.11 -11.69 7.58
CA ALA A 755 12.53 -12.14 8.84
C ALA A 755 11.68 -13.41 8.60
N PRO A 756 11.59 -14.34 9.60
CA PRO A 756 10.87 -15.60 9.46
C PRO A 756 9.34 -15.39 9.56
N LEU A 757 8.74 -14.67 8.61
CA LEU A 757 7.32 -14.28 8.60
C LEU A 757 6.42 -15.36 7.97
N TYR A 758 6.72 -16.63 8.22
CA TYR A 758 5.89 -17.74 7.76
C TYR A 758 4.67 -17.97 8.65
N PHE A 759 3.68 -18.66 8.14
CA PHE A 759 2.47 -19.01 8.90
C PHE A 759 2.82 -20.06 9.96
N ARG A 760 2.95 -19.64 11.22
CA ARG A 760 3.38 -20.48 12.35
C ARG A 760 2.28 -21.36 12.88
N THR A 761 2.65 -22.59 13.22
CA THR A 761 1.82 -23.49 14.04
C THR A 761 1.78 -23.02 15.49
N THR A 762 0.90 -23.61 16.29
CA THR A 762 0.87 -23.34 17.74
C THR A 762 2.16 -23.74 18.46
N PRO A 763 2.75 -24.93 18.20
CA PRO A 763 4.06 -25.27 18.77
C PRO A 763 5.17 -24.29 18.36
N ASP A 764 5.27 -23.89 17.07
CA ASP A 764 6.26 -22.92 16.61
C ASP A 764 6.16 -21.62 17.42
N MET A 765 4.92 -21.11 17.57
CA MET A 765 4.72 -19.86 18.28
C MET A 765 5.01 -19.98 19.78
N LEU A 766 4.68 -21.10 20.43
CA LEU A 766 5.01 -21.34 21.84
C LEU A 766 6.52 -21.46 22.05
N GLU A 767 7.25 -22.02 21.09
CA GLU A 767 8.71 -22.07 21.12
C GLU A 767 9.32 -20.67 21.01
N ASP A 768 8.84 -19.84 20.09
CA ASP A 768 9.27 -18.43 19.93
C ASP A 768 9.12 -17.62 21.24
N PHE A 769 8.12 -17.93 22.06
CA PHE A 769 7.86 -17.26 23.34
C PHE A 769 8.33 -18.07 24.56
N SER A 770 9.17 -19.11 24.39
CA SER A 770 9.69 -19.96 25.49
C SER A 770 10.52 -19.21 26.54
N TYR A 771 10.93 -17.98 26.27
CA TYR A 771 11.61 -17.11 27.25
C TYR A 771 10.66 -16.48 28.29
N LEU A 772 9.36 -16.68 28.14
CA LEU A 772 8.31 -16.30 29.11
C LEU A 772 7.91 -17.50 29.98
N PRO A 773 7.29 -17.27 31.15
CA PRO A 773 6.61 -18.35 31.86
C PRO A 773 5.60 -19.08 30.96
N GLN A 774 5.57 -20.42 31.04
CA GLN A 774 4.74 -21.27 30.17
C GLN A 774 3.26 -20.85 30.14
N GLU A 775 2.70 -20.52 31.29
CA GLU A 775 1.30 -20.07 31.41
C GLU A 775 1.08 -18.75 30.66
N LYS A 776 2.03 -17.80 30.76
CA LYS A 776 1.95 -16.51 30.07
C LYS A 776 2.13 -16.67 28.57
N ALA A 777 3.07 -17.51 28.11
CA ALA A 777 3.24 -17.85 26.72
C ALA A 777 1.95 -18.46 26.14
N TYR A 778 1.35 -19.41 26.86
CA TYR A 778 0.08 -20.03 26.45
C TYR A 778 -1.09 -19.01 26.42
N GLU A 779 -1.14 -18.10 27.41
CA GLU A 779 -2.14 -17.05 27.46
C GLU A 779 -2.11 -16.18 26.20
N ILE A 780 -0.92 -15.64 25.85
CA ILE A 780 -0.80 -14.71 24.71
C ILE A 780 -0.85 -15.41 23.35
N VAL A 781 -0.40 -16.67 23.25
CA VAL A 781 -0.36 -17.42 21.99
C VAL A 781 -1.70 -18.09 21.68
N VAL A 782 -2.38 -18.63 22.68
CA VAL A 782 -3.58 -19.47 22.50
C VAL A 782 -4.82 -18.80 23.08
N THR A 783 -4.81 -18.48 24.36
CA THR A 783 -6.02 -18.08 25.08
C THR A 783 -6.57 -16.75 24.58
N ASN A 784 -5.75 -15.72 24.53
CA ASN A 784 -6.20 -14.37 24.19
C ASN A 784 -6.57 -14.23 22.70
N PRO A 785 -5.81 -14.78 21.71
CA PRO A 785 -6.26 -14.73 20.31
C PRO A 785 -7.60 -15.43 20.11
N ASN A 786 -7.83 -16.54 20.80
CA ASN A 786 -9.11 -17.24 20.77
C ASN A 786 -10.24 -16.46 21.43
N LYS A 787 -9.99 -15.73 22.52
CA LYS A 787 -10.97 -14.84 23.14
C LYS A 787 -11.36 -13.72 22.17
N ILE A 788 -10.41 -13.06 21.52
CA ILE A 788 -10.67 -12.01 20.54
C ILE A 788 -11.48 -12.57 19.38
N ALA A 789 -11.07 -13.70 18.80
CA ALA A 789 -11.82 -14.35 17.73
C ALA A 789 -13.26 -14.71 18.14
N ALA A 790 -13.50 -15.01 19.42
CA ALA A 790 -14.84 -15.33 19.92
C ALA A 790 -15.76 -14.11 19.99
N THR A 791 -15.25 -12.89 20.14
CA THR A 791 -16.03 -11.64 20.16
C THR A 791 -16.48 -11.17 18.76
N ILE A 792 -15.96 -11.79 17.72
CA ILE A 792 -16.24 -11.44 16.32
C ILE A 792 -17.40 -12.29 15.80
N ASP A 793 -18.34 -11.68 15.08
CA ASP A 793 -19.51 -12.34 14.51
C ASP A 793 -19.12 -13.46 13.52
N ASN A 794 -19.84 -14.61 13.59
CA ASN A 794 -19.52 -15.78 12.77
C ASN A 794 -19.91 -15.64 11.29
N ASN A 795 -20.88 -14.80 10.97
CA ASN A 795 -21.52 -14.75 9.64
C ASN A 795 -21.18 -13.49 8.85
N LEU A 796 -20.03 -12.86 9.16
CA LEU A 796 -19.57 -11.70 8.41
C LEU A 796 -19.22 -12.09 6.97
N ARG A 797 -19.70 -11.29 6.02
CA ARG A 797 -19.36 -11.45 4.61
C ARG A 797 -18.88 -10.13 4.04
N ALA A 798 -17.76 -10.15 3.38
CA ALA A 798 -17.20 -8.98 2.69
C ALA A 798 -18.15 -8.47 1.59
N ILE A 799 -18.82 -9.39 0.90
CA ILE A 799 -19.79 -9.11 -0.15
C ILE A 799 -21.09 -9.86 0.19
N PRO A 800 -22.20 -9.16 0.37
CA PRO A 800 -23.50 -9.80 0.60
C PRO A 800 -23.88 -10.75 -0.52
N LYS A 801 -24.66 -11.80 -0.21
CA LYS A 801 -25.21 -12.71 -1.22
C LYS A 801 -26.37 -12.02 -1.94
N GLY A 802 -26.45 -12.23 -3.25
CA GLY A 802 -27.53 -11.73 -4.11
C GLY A 802 -27.08 -10.60 -5.03
N THR A 803 -28.03 -10.10 -5.80
CA THR A 803 -27.87 -8.95 -6.70
C THR A 803 -28.58 -7.73 -6.07
N TYR A 804 -27.90 -6.60 -6.10
CA TYR A 804 -28.40 -5.36 -5.50
C TYR A 804 -28.45 -4.26 -6.59
N PRO A 805 -29.42 -4.34 -7.52
CA PRO A 805 -29.59 -3.27 -8.49
C PRO A 805 -29.97 -1.97 -7.77
N PRO A 806 -29.49 -0.82 -8.27
CA PRO A 806 -29.91 0.46 -7.72
C PRO A 806 -31.44 0.62 -7.86
N SER A 807 -32.07 1.42 -7.00
CA SER A 807 -33.49 1.76 -7.10
C SER A 807 -33.65 3.14 -7.73
N ILE A 808 -34.41 3.20 -8.81
CA ILE A 808 -34.84 4.46 -9.44
C ILE A 808 -36.38 4.45 -9.40
N PRO A 809 -37.01 5.34 -8.62
CA PRO A 809 -38.46 5.42 -8.57
C PRO A 809 -39.05 5.64 -9.95
N GLY A 810 -40.04 4.85 -10.36
CA GLY A 810 -40.69 4.96 -11.64
C GLY A 810 -39.95 4.37 -12.85
N ALA A 811 -38.77 3.74 -12.67
CA ALA A 811 -37.96 3.22 -13.78
C ALA A 811 -38.70 2.24 -14.69
N GLU A 812 -39.57 1.39 -14.13
CA GLU A 812 -40.39 0.47 -14.95
C GLU A 812 -41.34 1.21 -15.87
N GLN A 813 -42.05 2.22 -15.35
CA GLN A 813 -43.00 3.00 -16.11
C GLN A 813 -42.27 3.85 -17.15
N GLU A 814 -41.14 4.49 -16.79
CA GLU A 814 -40.29 5.25 -17.70
C GLU A 814 -39.83 4.38 -18.88
N LEU A 815 -39.29 3.19 -18.63
CA LEU A 815 -38.85 2.27 -19.66
C LEU A 815 -40.01 1.87 -20.62
N ARG A 816 -41.18 1.55 -20.05
CA ARG A 816 -42.35 1.18 -20.81
C ARG A 816 -42.82 2.35 -21.71
N ASP A 817 -42.98 3.52 -21.14
CA ASP A 817 -43.47 4.71 -21.84
C ASP A 817 -42.52 5.11 -22.96
N ASP A 818 -41.23 5.19 -22.72
CA ASP A 818 -40.23 5.55 -23.74
C ASP A 818 -40.18 4.52 -24.86
N THR A 819 -40.21 3.22 -24.53
CA THR A 819 -40.20 2.14 -25.53
C THR A 819 -41.41 2.22 -26.43
N TRP A 820 -42.62 2.34 -25.88
CA TRP A 820 -43.87 2.44 -26.67
C TRP A 820 -43.95 3.75 -27.49
N LYS A 821 -43.51 4.85 -26.92
CA LYS A 821 -43.47 6.15 -27.57
C LYS A 821 -42.57 6.16 -28.79
N HIS A 822 -41.35 5.62 -28.68
CA HIS A 822 -40.43 5.56 -29.79
C HIS A 822 -40.89 4.56 -30.86
N ALA A 823 -41.38 3.40 -30.43
CA ALA A 823 -41.95 2.45 -31.36
C ALA A 823 -43.12 3.07 -32.16
N ALA A 824 -44.01 3.83 -31.51
CA ALA A 824 -45.13 4.52 -32.20
C ALA A 824 -44.63 5.66 -33.09
N ARG A 825 -43.56 6.37 -32.72
CA ARG A 825 -42.92 7.36 -33.57
C ARG A 825 -42.41 6.75 -34.87
N ASP A 826 -41.82 5.59 -34.81
CA ASP A 826 -41.12 4.98 -35.96
C ASP A 826 -42.07 4.14 -36.82
N TYR A 827 -43.01 3.42 -36.23
CA TYR A 827 -43.93 2.51 -36.94
C TYR A 827 -45.39 2.95 -37.00
N GLY A 828 -45.72 4.13 -36.42
CA GLY A 828 -47.08 4.63 -36.41
C GLY A 828 -47.98 3.97 -35.30
N ALA A 829 -49.22 4.45 -35.21
CA ALA A 829 -50.21 3.89 -34.35
C ALA A 829 -51.48 3.55 -35.11
N PRO A 830 -52.05 2.32 -35.02
CA PRO A 830 -51.62 1.24 -34.15
C PRO A 830 -50.30 0.56 -34.63
N LEU A 831 -49.50 0.04 -33.67
CA LEU A 831 -48.26 -0.68 -34.00
C LEU A 831 -48.54 -2.00 -34.74
N PRO A 832 -47.66 -2.47 -35.62
CA PRO A 832 -47.74 -3.79 -36.18
C PRO A 832 -47.75 -4.89 -35.11
N ASP A 833 -48.61 -5.92 -35.30
CA ASP A 833 -48.78 -7.00 -34.33
C ASP A 833 -47.46 -7.71 -33.96
N VAL A 834 -46.57 -7.91 -34.91
CA VAL A 834 -45.24 -8.53 -34.70
C VAL A 834 -44.41 -7.73 -33.73
N LEU A 835 -44.35 -6.42 -33.91
CA LEU A 835 -43.62 -5.50 -33.06
C LEU A 835 -44.26 -5.42 -31.66
N GLN A 836 -45.58 -5.27 -31.59
CA GLN A 836 -46.29 -5.17 -30.34
C GLN A 836 -46.10 -6.41 -29.45
N LYS A 837 -46.18 -7.60 -30.02
CA LYS A 837 -45.98 -8.86 -29.31
C LYS A 837 -44.53 -9.00 -28.81
N ARG A 838 -43.58 -8.59 -29.63
CA ARG A 838 -42.15 -8.63 -29.28
C ARG A 838 -41.84 -7.71 -28.13
N LEU A 839 -42.22 -6.43 -28.21
CA LEU A 839 -41.96 -5.45 -27.16
C LEU A 839 -42.67 -5.82 -25.85
N LYS A 840 -43.93 -6.27 -25.93
CA LYS A 840 -44.62 -6.71 -24.73
C LYS A 840 -43.89 -7.87 -24.03
N LYS A 841 -43.50 -8.89 -24.78
CA LYS A 841 -42.77 -10.05 -24.24
C LYS A 841 -41.44 -9.65 -23.56
N GLU A 842 -40.67 -8.76 -24.20
CA GLU A 842 -39.39 -8.31 -23.64
C GLU A 842 -39.59 -7.42 -22.42
N LEU A 843 -40.49 -6.43 -22.48
CA LEU A 843 -40.80 -5.56 -21.35
C LEU A 843 -41.33 -6.34 -20.14
N ASP A 844 -42.22 -7.30 -20.37
CA ASP A 844 -42.73 -8.14 -19.27
C ASP A 844 -41.60 -8.97 -18.62
N SER A 845 -40.65 -9.46 -19.40
CA SER A 845 -39.48 -10.17 -18.88
C SER A 845 -38.52 -9.23 -18.15
N ILE A 846 -38.14 -8.10 -18.73
CA ILE A 846 -37.20 -7.13 -18.16
C ILE A 846 -37.74 -6.58 -16.82
N CYS A 847 -39.01 -6.15 -16.84
CA CYS A 847 -39.63 -5.59 -15.63
C CYS A 847 -39.91 -6.67 -14.57
N GLY A 848 -40.40 -7.84 -15.02
CA GLY A 848 -40.70 -8.95 -14.08
C GLY A 848 -39.47 -9.50 -13.35
N HIS A 849 -38.27 -9.36 -13.92
CA HIS A 849 -37.00 -9.73 -13.27
C HIS A 849 -36.30 -8.54 -12.59
N GLY A 850 -36.92 -7.36 -12.55
CA GLY A 850 -36.35 -6.19 -11.87
C GLY A 850 -35.21 -5.50 -12.62
N TYR A 851 -35.02 -5.77 -13.93
CA TYR A 851 -33.94 -5.18 -14.70
C TYR A 851 -34.26 -3.81 -15.35
N ALA A 852 -35.51 -3.31 -15.19
CA ALA A 852 -35.92 -2.02 -15.79
C ALA A 852 -34.97 -0.87 -15.39
N VAL A 853 -34.50 -0.84 -14.15
CA VAL A 853 -33.58 0.19 -13.67
C VAL A 853 -32.23 0.19 -14.42
N LEU A 854 -31.73 -0.99 -14.79
CA LEU A 854 -30.45 -1.10 -15.57
C LEU A 854 -30.65 -0.56 -16.99
N TYR A 855 -31.81 -0.83 -17.60
CA TYR A 855 -32.16 -0.26 -18.89
C TYR A 855 -32.28 1.26 -18.85
N VAL A 856 -32.97 1.83 -17.84
CA VAL A 856 -33.08 3.28 -17.65
C VAL A 856 -31.71 3.94 -17.44
N ILE A 857 -30.83 3.34 -16.67
CA ILE A 857 -29.45 3.83 -16.51
C ILE A 857 -28.72 3.82 -17.86
N ALA A 858 -28.82 2.73 -18.62
CA ALA A 858 -28.20 2.62 -19.94
C ALA A 858 -28.75 3.67 -20.92
N VAL A 859 -30.09 3.86 -20.97
CA VAL A 859 -30.74 4.91 -21.78
C VAL A 859 -30.15 6.29 -21.45
N ARG A 860 -30.10 6.64 -20.17
CA ARG A 860 -29.60 7.95 -19.73
C ARG A 860 -28.12 8.14 -20.04
N LEU A 861 -27.28 7.09 -19.85
CA LEU A 861 -25.86 7.14 -20.19
C LEU A 861 -25.62 7.31 -21.68
N VAL A 862 -26.35 6.55 -22.53
CA VAL A 862 -26.25 6.66 -23.99
C VAL A 862 -26.72 8.03 -24.45
N ALA A 863 -27.86 8.51 -23.92
CA ALA A 863 -28.38 9.84 -24.24
C ALA A 863 -27.39 10.96 -23.86
N TYR A 864 -26.77 10.85 -22.66
CA TYR A 864 -25.76 11.81 -22.20
C TYR A 864 -24.51 11.80 -23.10
N SER A 865 -24.03 10.63 -23.49
CA SER A 865 -22.89 10.49 -24.38
C SER A 865 -23.16 11.07 -25.76
N ASN A 866 -24.33 10.75 -26.35
CA ASN A 866 -24.74 11.27 -27.66
C ASN A 866 -24.90 12.79 -27.61
N ALA A 867 -25.46 13.36 -26.55
CA ALA A 867 -25.57 14.82 -26.37
C ALA A 867 -24.21 15.51 -26.29
N GLY A 868 -23.16 14.81 -25.80
CA GLY A 868 -21.78 15.26 -25.84
C GLY A 868 -21.06 15.09 -27.18
N GLY A 869 -21.73 14.57 -28.21
CA GLY A 869 -21.19 14.34 -29.56
C GLY A 869 -20.38 13.03 -29.68
N TYR A 870 -20.44 12.13 -28.69
CA TYR A 870 -19.79 10.85 -28.73
C TYR A 870 -20.74 9.77 -29.21
N GLN A 871 -20.31 8.96 -30.18
CA GLN A 871 -21.07 7.81 -30.65
C GLN A 871 -20.98 6.66 -29.65
N VAL A 872 -22.14 6.02 -29.40
CA VAL A 872 -22.24 4.81 -28.58
C VAL A 872 -22.72 3.67 -29.45
N GLY A 873 -21.92 2.63 -29.61
CA GLY A 873 -22.28 1.43 -30.36
C GLY A 873 -22.72 0.30 -29.46
N SER A 874 -23.67 -0.49 -29.92
CA SER A 874 -24.13 -1.69 -29.20
C SER A 874 -23.12 -2.82 -29.26
N ARG A 875 -23.01 -3.59 -28.18
CA ARG A 875 -22.10 -4.75 -28.09
C ARG A 875 -22.79 -5.94 -27.41
N GLY A 876 -22.57 -7.10 -27.97
CA GLY A 876 -23.11 -8.36 -27.47
C GLY A 876 -24.61 -8.50 -27.61
N SER A 877 -25.25 -9.20 -26.69
CA SER A 877 -26.66 -9.58 -26.76
C SER A 877 -27.65 -8.41 -26.67
N VAL A 878 -27.23 -7.22 -26.25
CA VAL A 878 -28.10 -6.02 -26.23
C VAL A 878 -28.56 -5.64 -27.64
N GLY A 879 -27.78 -5.91 -28.67
CA GLY A 879 -28.14 -5.72 -30.08
C GLY A 879 -29.31 -6.58 -30.56
N SER A 880 -29.66 -7.64 -29.85
CA SER A 880 -30.80 -8.50 -30.16
C SER A 880 -32.10 -8.12 -29.42
N SER A 881 -32.08 -7.09 -28.59
CA SER A 881 -33.25 -6.61 -27.82
C SER A 881 -33.96 -5.50 -28.56
N ALA A 882 -35.23 -5.72 -28.87
CA ALA A 882 -36.11 -4.68 -29.44
C ALA A 882 -36.36 -3.55 -28.42
N VAL A 883 -36.51 -3.88 -27.14
CA VAL A 883 -36.64 -2.87 -26.09
C VAL A 883 -35.38 -1.99 -26.01
N ALA A 884 -34.18 -2.56 -26.14
CA ALA A 884 -32.97 -1.76 -26.15
C ALA A 884 -32.89 -0.79 -27.32
N HIS A 885 -33.36 -1.20 -28.49
CA HIS A 885 -33.48 -0.32 -29.68
C HIS A 885 -34.51 0.80 -29.45
N PHE A 886 -35.74 0.46 -29.09
CA PHE A 886 -36.81 1.43 -28.94
C PHE A 886 -36.69 2.28 -27.65
N SER A 887 -35.90 1.89 -26.67
CA SER A 887 -35.57 2.75 -25.53
C SER A 887 -34.40 3.69 -25.81
N GLY A 888 -33.66 3.52 -26.90
CA GLY A 888 -32.53 4.36 -27.28
C GLY A 888 -31.17 3.92 -26.75
N ILE A 889 -31.06 2.67 -26.30
CA ILE A 889 -29.77 2.08 -25.88
C ILE A 889 -28.97 1.61 -27.08
N SER A 890 -29.66 1.01 -28.07
CA SER A 890 -29.06 0.37 -29.24
C SER A 890 -29.53 1.00 -30.54
N GLU A 891 -28.63 1.23 -31.44
CA GLU A 891 -28.93 1.62 -32.81
C GLU A 891 -29.43 0.45 -33.69
N VAL A 892 -29.22 -0.78 -33.23
CA VAL A 892 -29.56 -1.98 -33.99
C VAL A 892 -31.03 -2.33 -33.84
N ASN A 893 -31.77 -2.33 -34.95
CA ASN A 893 -33.14 -2.83 -34.99
C ASN A 893 -33.13 -4.34 -35.11
N SER A 894 -33.48 -5.03 -34.04
CA SER A 894 -33.47 -6.52 -33.94
C SER A 894 -34.76 -7.19 -34.44
N MET A 895 -35.63 -6.43 -35.12
CA MET A 895 -36.85 -6.98 -35.68
C MET A 895 -36.56 -7.79 -36.96
N PRO A 896 -37.40 -8.77 -37.31
CA PRO A 896 -37.25 -9.50 -38.57
C PRO A 896 -37.16 -8.58 -39.81
N PRO A 897 -36.59 -9.06 -40.94
CA PRO A 897 -36.45 -8.27 -42.14
C PRO A 897 -37.78 -7.68 -42.60
N HIS A 898 -37.82 -6.39 -42.92
CA HIS A 898 -39.03 -5.68 -43.33
C HIS A 898 -38.73 -4.38 -44.05
N TYR A 899 -39.66 -3.94 -44.82
CA TYR A 899 -39.72 -2.59 -45.39
C TYR A 899 -40.58 -1.69 -44.52
N LEU A 900 -40.15 -0.48 -44.27
CA LEU A 900 -40.90 0.53 -43.51
C LEU A 900 -40.97 1.82 -44.31
N CYS A 901 -42.17 2.26 -44.64
CA CYS A 901 -42.36 3.54 -45.30
C CYS A 901 -42.20 4.71 -44.31
N PRO A 902 -41.22 5.63 -44.50
CA PRO A 902 -40.98 6.73 -43.59
C PRO A 902 -42.15 7.72 -43.48
N ASN A 903 -43.01 7.82 -44.51
CA ASN A 903 -44.11 8.76 -44.55
C ASN A 903 -45.38 8.19 -43.90
N CYS A 904 -45.90 7.06 -44.43
CA CYS A 904 -47.17 6.52 -43.97
C CYS A 904 -47.04 5.47 -42.87
N LYS A 905 -45.79 5.10 -42.50
CA LYS A 905 -45.47 4.09 -41.47
C LYS A 905 -45.99 2.69 -41.78
N HIS A 906 -46.44 2.43 -43.03
CA HIS A 906 -46.78 1.06 -43.45
C HIS A 906 -45.52 0.17 -43.41
N SER A 907 -45.66 -1.02 -42.82
CA SER A 907 -44.56 -2.00 -42.76
C SER A 907 -44.95 -3.29 -43.45
N GLU A 908 -44.03 -3.83 -44.23
CA GLU A 908 -44.16 -5.11 -44.94
C GLU A 908 -43.08 -6.07 -44.39
N TRP A 909 -43.52 -7.14 -43.70
CA TRP A 909 -42.64 -8.06 -42.99
C TRP A 909 -42.31 -9.26 -43.87
N ILE A 910 -41.04 -9.57 -44.06
CA ILE A 910 -40.54 -10.66 -44.88
C ILE A 910 -40.22 -11.86 -43.98
N ASN A 911 -40.87 -12.97 -44.24
CA ASN A 911 -40.68 -14.23 -43.47
C ASN A 911 -40.66 -15.39 -44.47
N ASP A 912 -39.68 -15.40 -45.35
CA ASP A 912 -39.52 -16.38 -46.44
C ASP A 912 -38.51 -17.48 -46.16
N GLY A 913 -37.81 -17.39 -45.02
CA GLY A 913 -36.77 -18.35 -44.61
C GLY A 913 -35.47 -18.24 -45.45
N VAL A 914 -35.36 -17.20 -46.28
CA VAL A 914 -34.18 -16.93 -47.12
C VAL A 914 -33.48 -15.66 -46.66
N HIS A 915 -34.22 -14.61 -46.34
CA HIS A 915 -33.71 -13.33 -45.87
C HIS A 915 -33.72 -13.32 -44.31
N PHE A 916 -32.58 -13.09 -43.70
CA PHE A 916 -32.42 -13.14 -42.24
C PHE A 916 -32.26 -11.75 -41.62
N ASP A 917 -31.83 -10.74 -42.37
CA ASP A 917 -31.79 -9.32 -41.91
C ASP A 917 -32.18 -8.33 -43.01
N GLY A 918 -32.26 -7.03 -42.65
CA GLY A 918 -32.67 -5.99 -43.55
C GLY A 918 -31.69 -5.72 -44.70
N PHE A 919 -30.43 -6.08 -44.54
CA PHE A 919 -29.40 -5.93 -45.57
C PHE A 919 -29.53 -6.96 -46.70
N ASP A 920 -30.20 -8.08 -46.42
CA ASP A 920 -30.48 -9.10 -47.46
C ASP A 920 -31.59 -8.66 -48.39
N LEU A 921 -32.36 -7.61 -48.06
CA LEU A 921 -33.49 -7.16 -48.85
C LEU A 921 -33.04 -6.21 -49.95
N PRO A 922 -33.53 -6.36 -51.20
CA PRO A 922 -33.27 -5.40 -52.25
C PRO A 922 -33.94 -4.05 -51.92
N ASP A 923 -33.38 -2.95 -52.47
CA ASP A 923 -34.01 -1.61 -52.39
C ASP A 923 -35.40 -1.59 -52.99
N LYS A 924 -36.37 -0.94 -52.32
CA LYS A 924 -37.78 -0.90 -52.77
C LYS A 924 -38.31 0.52 -52.85
#